data_fb4f39899d057feefc85753390bacbab
#
_entry.id   fb4f39899d057feefc85753390bacbab
#
_cell.length_a   1.000
_cell.length_b   1.000
_cell.length_c   1.000
_cell.angle_alpha   90.00
_cell.angle_beta   90.00
_cell.angle_gamma   90.00
#
_symmetry.space_group_name_H-M   'P 1'
#
loop_
_entity.id
_entity.type
_entity.pdbx_description
1 polymer ?
#
loop_
_entity_poly.entity_id
_entity_poly.type
_entity_poly.pdbx_seq_one_letter_code
_entity_poly.pdbx_strand_id
1 'polypeptide(L)'
;PTNTIRFSKKAKDAKGVAKDAKAKETLDQTFNTILEQRTGIKAAREYSKAQARAAAQKKKYRSFYIPPSAEDFLGLMYAFLSPGKKGEQQLKFFKDSLITPMNEAFNDWAQAKYVVARDFKALLKKHKGVRKQLNKFISNTDFTIDQAIRIYLYDKAGHSVPGISEAELKIANNFVIENQDIYDFANELRPITRIPEGFKKPDENWIASTLTSEMYEISQEVVRSQFFEKVNENIDTIFNENNLNKIEAYYGPKFKEALEDSIYSIKTGSKRSFGSDNRHLNEFNDWLNGSVGVIMFLNSRSAVLQTISSINYINWSDNNIAKAALAFANQKQFWSDFVYLFNSPYLKERRSGLQSDINLAELQASVATSKNKAKAAIKYLLEKGFIFTKAADSFAIASGGATFYRNRVKTYTKQGLSQKEAEAKAFTDFQNLTETNQQSSRPDKISQQQRGPLGRVILAFQNTPGQYGREIKKASLDLINGRGDVKTNVSKIVYYGAVQNLIFNALQAGLFALLFDDDDEPDEQWFDRKGSKVANGIIDTILRGTGITGAIIATTKNVILEWVKQQSKGWNSDYGEIIVEALNISPPLGSKARRLKVAHDILKYDSDLVKAYGYDIDNPLVEASANIISATTNVPLDRMLRKIDNVSAALDADNEIWQRIAMTGGWNTWDVGVEDVEKEELEAKVKEEKKQAKKEAKKEAKKPKGNDPVPTYNRKTYKRKTYKRR
;
A
#
# COMPACT_ATOMS: atom_id res chain seq x y z
N PRO A 1 5.68 -34.29 1.09
CA PRO A 1 6.31 -34.41 -0.21
C PRO A 1 6.74 -33.01 -0.63
N THR A 2 8.03 -32.78 -0.52
CA THR A 2 8.70 -31.55 -0.93
C THR A 2 8.54 -31.43 -2.45
N ASN A 3 7.71 -30.49 -2.90
CA ASN A 3 7.78 -30.02 -4.29
C ASN A 3 9.17 -29.42 -4.47
N THR A 4 10.06 -30.18 -5.08
CA THR A 4 11.41 -29.73 -5.43
C THR A 4 11.22 -28.68 -6.55
N ILE A 5 11.34 -27.41 -6.19
CA ILE A 5 11.35 -26.33 -7.16
C ILE A 5 12.59 -26.55 -8.01
N ARG A 6 12.42 -26.77 -9.30
CA ARG A 6 13.53 -26.92 -10.24
C ARG A 6 14.05 -25.54 -10.61
N PHE A 7 15.19 -25.17 -10.09
CA PHE A 7 15.88 -23.91 -10.41
C PHE A 7 16.71 -23.96 -11.70
N SER A 8 16.80 -25.11 -12.38
CA SER A 8 17.54 -25.26 -13.64
C SER A 8 16.62 -25.62 -14.79
N LYS A 9 16.82 -24.95 -15.91
CA LYS A 9 16.14 -25.23 -17.18
C LYS A 9 16.73 -26.48 -17.82
N LYS A 10 15.90 -27.48 -18.15
CA LYS A 10 16.33 -28.56 -19.06
C LYS A 10 16.48 -27.99 -20.47
N ALA A 11 17.62 -28.21 -21.10
CA ALA A 11 17.79 -27.94 -22.52
C ALA A 11 16.68 -28.65 -23.32
N LYS A 12 16.03 -27.91 -24.23
CA LYS A 12 14.98 -28.46 -25.10
C LYS A 12 15.64 -29.12 -26.31
N ASP A 13 15.11 -30.25 -26.70
CA ASP A 13 15.48 -30.89 -27.97
C ASP A 13 14.89 -30.13 -29.18
N ALA A 14 15.28 -30.49 -30.39
CA ALA A 14 14.82 -29.85 -31.64
C ALA A 14 13.29 -29.89 -31.79
N LYS A 15 12.61 -30.94 -31.29
CA LYS A 15 11.14 -31.04 -31.31
C LYS A 15 10.50 -30.07 -30.33
N GLY A 16 11.11 -29.86 -29.18
CA GLY A 16 10.66 -28.88 -28.20
C GLY A 16 10.79 -27.46 -28.71
N VAL A 17 11.88 -27.13 -29.40
CA VAL A 17 12.10 -25.81 -30.03
C VAL A 17 11.05 -25.55 -31.15
N ALA A 18 10.80 -26.52 -32.01
CA ALA A 18 9.79 -26.40 -33.07
C ALA A 18 8.36 -26.24 -32.53
N LYS A 19 8.03 -26.96 -31.43
CA LYS A 19 6.72 -26.84 -30.75
C LYS A 19 6.53 -25.44 -30.14
N ASP A 20 7.58 -24.88 -29.54
CA ASP A 20 7.55 -23.53 -28.99
C ASP A 20 7.40 -22.48 -30.07
N ALA A 21 8.11 -22.59 -31.20
CA ALA A 21 7.99 -21.68 -32.34
C ALA A 21 6.55 -21.66 -32.89
N LYS A 22 5.93 -22.84 -33.08
CA LYS A 22 4.53 -22.95 -33.51
C LYS A 22 3.56 -22.35 -32.48
N ALA A 23 3.81 -22.53 -31.19
CA ALA A 23 3.00 -21.93 -30.15
C ALA A 23 3.07 -20.40 -30.14
N LYS A 24 4.26 -19.82 -30.34
CA LYS A 24 4.43 -18.36 -30.49
C LYS A 24 3.73 -17.81 -31.73
N GLU A 25 3.87 -18.49 -32.88
CA GLU A 25 3.15 -18.12 -34.10
C GLU A 25 1.62 -18.13 -33.89
N THR A 26 1.09 -19.16 -33.22
CA THR A 26 -0.34 -19.26 -32.91
C THR A 26 -0.80 -18.11 -31.98
N LEU A 27 0.02 -17.70 -30.99
CA LEU A 27 -0.29 -16.58 -30.10
C LEU A 27 -0.37 -15.25 -30.88
N ASP A 28 0.61 -14.97 -31.73
CA ASP A 28 0.63 -13.74 -32.53
C ASP A 28 -0.54 -13.69 -33.52
N GLN A 29 -0.80 -14.79 -34.27
CA GLN A 29 -1.93 -14.89 -35.20
C GLN A 29 -3.27 -14.69 -34.50
N THR A 30 -3.47 -15.31 -33.32
CA THR A 30 -4.71 -15.17 -32.54
C THR A 30 -4.90 -13.73 -32.09
N PHE A 31 -3.83 -13.07 -31.59
CA PHE A 31 -3.93 -11.68 -31.17
C PHE A 31 -4.17 -10.73 -32.33
N ASN A 32 -3.48 -10.93 -33.47
CA ASN A 32 -3.74 -10.15 -34.69
C ASN A 32 -5.19 -10.30 -35.17
N THR A 33 -5.77 -11.50 -35.09
CA THR A 33 -7.19 -11.71 -35.37
C THR A 33 -8.10 -10.93 -34.42
N ILE A 34 -7.78 -10.91 -33.13
CA ILE A 34 -8.51 -10.10 -32.12
C ILE A 34 -8.41 -8.60 -32.46
N LEU A 35 -7.22 -8.11 -32.78
CA LEU A 35 -7.02 -6.71 -33.17
C LEU A 35 -7.80 -6.36 -34.44
N GLU A 36 -7.74 -7.20 -35.49
CA GLU A 36 -8.48 -6.97 -36.72
C GLU A 36 -9.98 -6.88 -36.47
N GLN A 37 -10.53 -7.82 -35.71
CA GLN A 37 -11.94 -7.85 -35.34
C GLN A 37 -12.39 -6.60 -34.57
N ARG A 38 -11.52 -6.06 -33.75
CA ARG A 38 -11.85 -4.91 -32.91
C ARG A 38 -11.58 -3.56 -33.57
N THR A 39 -10.52 -3.48 -34.36
CA THR A 39 -10.02 -2.22 -34.93
C THR A 39 -10.32 -2.05 -36.41
N GLY A 40 -10.62 -3.14 -37.13
CA GLY A 40 -10.74 -3.18 -38.58
C GLY A 40 -9.38 -3.10 -39.30
N ILE A 41 -8.25 -3.10 -38.55
CA ILE A 41 -6.91 -3.11 -39.11
C ILE A 41 -6.56 -4.56 -39.50
N LYS A 42 -6.36 -4.83 -40.79
CA LYS A 42 -6.03 -6.17 -41.28
C LYS A 42 -4.82 -6.77 -40.57
N ALA A 43 -4.88 -8.04 -40.22
CA ALA A 43 -3.80 -8.74 -39.52
C ALA A 43 -2.45 -8.63 -40.25
N ALA A 44 -2.45 -8.75 -41.58
CA ALA A 44 -1.26 -8.65 -42.43
C ALA A 44 -0.70 -7.23 -42.60
N ARG A 45 -1.41 -6.20 -42.09
CA ARG A 45 -0.94 -4.81 -42.21
C ARG A 45 0.15 -4.52 -41.20
N GLU A 46 1.24 -3.97 -41.68
CA GLU A 46 2.34 -3.46 -40.87
C GLU A 46 2.24 -1.94 -40.72
N TYR A 47 2.60 -1.46 -39.55
CA TYR A 47 2.69 -0.04 -39.24
C TYR A 47 4.11 0.29 -38.72
N SER A 48 4.80 1.21 -39.42
CA SER A 48 5.93 1.87 -38.80
C SER A 48 5.45 2.80 -37.65
N LYS A 49 6.33 3.13 -36.73
CA LYS A 49 6.05 4.05 -35.63
C LYS A 49 5.52 5.43 -36.10
N ALA A 50 6.08 5.94 -37.23
CA ALA A 50 5.62 7.20 -37.81
C ALA A 50 4.21 7.09 -38.42
N GLN A 51 3.93 6.00 -39.15
CA GLN A 51 2.59 5.74 -39.68
C GLN A 51 1.53 5.55 -38.59
N ALA A 52 1.88 4.87 -37.50
CA ALA A 52 1.00 4.69 -36.34
C ALA A 52 0.62 6.04 -35.71
N ARG A 53 1.61 6.91 -35.46
CA ARG A 53 1.39 8.26 -34.92
C ARG A 53 0.55 9.13 -35.85
N ALA A 54 0.81 9.12 -37.15
CA ALA A 54 0.03 9.85 -38.14
C ALA A 54 -1.43 9.37 -38.19
N ALA A 55 -1.65 8.04 -38.11
CA ALA A 55 -3.00 7.46 -38.05
C ALA A 55 -3.72 7.86 -36.75
N ALA A 56 -3.01 7.87 -35.63
CA ALA A 56 -3.50 8.26 -34.32
C ALA A 56 -3.98 9.73 -34.30
N GLN A 57 -3.23 10.64 -34.89
CA GLN A 57 -3.57 12.09 -34.95
C GLN A 57 -4.87 12.38 -35.70
N LYS A 58 -5.25 11.54 -36.65
CA LYS A 58 -6.46 11.71 -37.47
C LYS A 58 -7.74 11.23 -36.81
N LYS A 59 -7.66 10.55 -35.68
CA LYS A 59 -8.82 9.92 -35.01
C LYS A 59 -9.23 10.65 -33.75
N LYS A 60 -10.57 10.78 -33.55
CA LYS A 60 -11.14 11.09 -32.21
C LYS A 60 -11.08 9.79 -31.40
N TYR A 61 -10.35 9.82 -30.27
CA TYR A 61 -10.26 8.66 -29.38
C TYR A 61 -11.59 8.37 -28.69
N ARG A 62 -11.82 7.09 -28.38
CA ARG A 62 -12.98 6.70 -27.55
C ARG A 62 -12.84 7.34 -26.18
N SER A 63 -13.96 7.85 -25.67
CA SER A 63 -14.08 8.22 -24.27
C SER A 63 -13.96 6.95 -23.42
N PHE A 64 -12.99 6.92 -22.51
CA PHE A 64 -12.85 5.86 -21.53
C PHE A 64 -13.49 6.35 -20.23
N TYR A 65 -14.31 5.50 -19.60
CA TYR A 65 -14.85 5.78 -18.26
C TYR A 65 -13.72 5.91 -17.23
N ILE A 66 -12.74 4.98 -17.28
CA ILE A 66 -11.47 5.09 -16.57
C ILE A 66 -10.39 5.35 -17.62
N PRO A 67 -9.54 6.37 -17.48
CA PRO A 67 -8.49 6.64 -18.46
C PRO A 67 -7.49 5.47 -18.50
N PRO A 68 -6.87 5.16 -19.64
CA PRO A 68 -5.91 4.06 -19.77
C PRO A 68 -4.80 4.09 -18.72
N SER A 69 -4.34 5.27 -18.34
CA SER A 69 -3.33 5.46 -17.30
C SER A 69 -3.79 5.08 -15.88
N ALA A 70 -5.08 4.96 -15.63
CA ALA A 70 -5.65 4.52 -14.35
C ALA A 70 -6.02 3.03 -14.33
N GLU A 71 -5.88 2.32 -15.46
CA GLU A 71 -6.17 0.90 -15.60
C GLU A 71 -5.05 0.00 -15.08
N ASP A 72 -5.43 -1.19 -14.61
CA ASP A 72 -4.50 -2.30 -14.44
C ASP A 72 -4.28 -3.05 -15.78
N PHE A 73 -3.33 -3.97 -15.79
CA PHE A 73 -2.98 -4.70 -17.02
C PHE A 73 -4.19 -5.44 -17.63
N LEU A 74 -5.01 -6.12 -16.82
CA LEU A 74 -6.21 -6.79 -17.30
C LEU A 74 -7.26 -5.79 -17.79
N GLY A 75 -7.42 -4.65 -17.13
CA GLY A 75 -8.33 -3.58 -17.54
C GLY A 75 -8.00 -3.01 -18.92
N LEU A 76 -6.69 -2.91 -19.27
CA LEU A 76 -6.26 -2.56 -20.62
C LEU A 76 -6.67 -3.61 -21.65
N MET A 77 -6.65 -4.92 -21.32
CA MET A 77 -7.08 -5.98 -22.24
C MET A 77 -8.57 -5.88 -22.58
N TYR A 78 -9.40 -5.34 -21.68
CA TYR A 78 -10.84 -5.16 -21.94
C TYR A 78 -11.14 -4.25 -23.14
N ALA A 79 -10.21 -3.39 -23.54
CA ALA A 79 -10.35 -2.55 -24.73
C ALA A 79 -10.40 -3.39 -26.02
N PHE A 80 -9.78 -4.56 -26.03
CA PHE A 80 -9.72 -5.45 -27.19
C PHE A 80 -10.93 -6.39 -27.33
N LEU A 81 -11.77 -6.50 -26.30
CA LEU A 81 -12.85 -7.48 -26.26
C LEU A 81 -14.05 -7.06 -27.13
N SER A 82 -14.55 -8.01 -27.92
CA SER A 82 -15.80 -7.91 -28.67
C SER A 82 -17.02 -8.14 -27.76
N PRO A 83 -18.25 -7.78 -28.19
CA PRO A 83 -19.48 -8.19 -27.51
C PRO A 83 -19.73 -9.71 -27.55
N GLY A 84 -20.55 -10.20 -26.61
CA GLY A 84 -21.08 -11.55 -26.55
C GLY A 84 -20.03 -12.65 -26.36
N LYS A 85 -20.41 -13.88 -26.77
CA LYS A 85 -19.56 -15.09 -26.63
C LYS A 85 -18.17 -14.96 -27.25
N LYS A 86 -18.05 -14.16 -28.32
CA LYS A 86 -16.75 -13.87 -28.94
C LYS A 86 -15.81 -13.14 -28.01
N GLY A 87 -16.31 -12.12 -27.28
CA GLY A 87 -15.54 -11.43 -26.28
C GLY A 87 -15.15 -12.30 -25.09
N GLU A 88 -15.99 -13.26 -24.72
CA GLU A 88 -15.66 -14.26 -23.69
C GLU A 88 -14.48 -15.15 -24.11
N GLN A 89 -14.46 -15.60 -25.37
CA GLN A 89 -13.34 -16.37 -25.91
C GLN A 89 -12.05 -15.55 -25.97
N GLN A 90 -12.14 -14.26 -26.36
CA GLN A 90 -11.01 -13.35 -26.36
C GLN A 90 -10.50 -13.09 -24.93
N LEU A 91 -11.39 -12.90 -23.95
CA LEU A 91 -11.01 -12.77 -22.55
C LEU A 91 -10.33 -14.04 -22.03
N LYS A 92 -10.84 -15.21 -22.43
CA LYS A 92 -10.22 -16.51 -22.12
C LYS A 92 -8.81 -16.59 -22.70
N PHE A 93 -8.61 -16.18 -23.95
CA PHE A 93 -7.28 -16.09 -24.56
C PHE A 93 -6.31 -15.26 -23.72
N PHE A 94 -6.67 -14.03 -23.32
CA PHE A 94 -5.80 -13.21 -22.47
C PHE A 94 -5.55 -13.84 -21.09
N LYS A 95 -6.55 -14.46 -20.51
CA LYS A 95 -6.38 -15.16 -19.23
C LYS A 95 -5.41 -16.34 -19.37
N ASP A 96 -5.57 -17.18 -20.37
CA ASP A 96 -4.77 -18.39 -20.55
C ASP A 96 -3.34 -18.08 -21.01
N SER A 97 -3.15 -17.04 -21.83
CA SER A 97 -1.84 -16.68 -22.39
C SER A 97 -1.02 -15.72 -21.50
N LEU A 98 -1.66 -14.86 -20.72
CA LEU A 98 -0.99 -13.81 -19.94
C LEU A 98 -1.25 -13.94 -18.44
N ILE A 99 -2.52 -13.94 -18.01
CA ILE A 99 -2.87 -13.80 -16.59
C ILE A 99 -2.56 -15.07 -15.79
N THR A 100 -2.94 -16.23 -16.29
CA THR A 100 -2.68 -17.53 -15.61
C THR A 100 -1.19 -17.82 -15.50
N PRO A 101 -0.38 -17.74 -16.61
CA PRO A 101 1.07 -17.92 -16.49
C PRO A 101 1.73 -16.89 -15.56
N MET A 102 1.23 -15.66 -15.54
CA MET A 102 1.75 -14.61 -14.64
C MET A 102 1.45 -14.95 -13.18
N ASN A 103 0.25 -15.44 -12.87
CA ASN A 103 -0.10 -15.83 -11.51
C ASN A 103 0.72 -17.04 -11.03
N GLU A 104 0.94 -18.01 -11.91
CA GLU A 104 1.82 -19.14 -11.64
C GLU A 104 3.25 -18.65 -11.37
N ALA A 105 3.78 -17.77 -12.22
CA ALA A 105 5.11 -17.20 -12.07
C ALA A 105 5.27 -16.42 -10.74
N PHE A 106 4.29 -15.61 -10.36
CA PHE A 106 4.30 -14.90 -9.07
C PHE A 106 4.25 -15.86 -7.90
N ASN A 107 3.47 -16.94 -7.99
CA ASN A 107 3.38 -17.95 -6.95
C ASN A 107 4.71 -18.69 -6.76
N ASP A 108 5.29 -19.19 -7.85
CA ASP A 108 6.55 -19.93 -7.82
C ASP A 108 7.70 -19.03 -7.34
N TRP A 109 7.72 -17.79 -7.78
CA TRP A 109 8.69 -16.79 -7.32
C TRP A 109 8.52 -16.48 -5.82
N ALA A 110 7.29 -16.29 -5.31
CA ALA A 110 7.03 -16.10 -3.89
C ALA A 110 7.53 -17.28 -3.07
N GLN A 111 7.29 -18.50 -3.55
CA GLN A 111 7.77 -19.71 -2.91
C GLN A 111 9.31 -19.80 -2.92
N ALA A 112 9.95 -19.46 -4.04
CA ALA A 112 11.42 -19.45 -4.17
C ALA A 112 12.05 -18.42 -3.22
N LYS A 113 11.50 -17.21 -3.16
CA LYS A 113 11.94 -16.16 -2.20
C LYS A 113 11.83 -16.64 -0.75
N TYR A 114 10.73 -17.29 -0.41
CA TYR A 114 10.56 -17.85 0.93
C TYR A 114 11.65 -18.88 1.27
N VAL A 115 11.99 -19.77 0.32
CA VAL A 115 13.05 -20.78 0.50
C VAL A 115 14.40 -20.10 0.72
N VAL A 116 14.77 -19.13 -0.13
CA VAL A 116 16.04 -18.38 0.02
C VAL A 116 16.08 -17.66 1.38
N ALA A 117 15.02 -16.98 1.77
CA ALA A 117 14.97 -16.28 3.05
C ALA A 117 15.02 -17.22 4.25
N ARG A 118 14.38 -18.38 4.18
CA ARG A 118 14.41 -19.42 5.22
C ARG A 118 15.82 -19.99 5.38
N ASP A 119 16.43 -20.35 4.26
CA ASP A 119 17.76 -20.98 4.25
C ASP A 119 18.82 -19.99 4.74
N PHE A 120 18.74 -18.72 4.35
CA PHE A 120 19.61 -17.65 4.85
C PHE A 120 19.43 -17.42 6.36
N LYS A 121 18.18 -17.40 6.87
CA LYS A 121 17.91 -17.29 8.32
C LYS A 121 18.46 -18.49 9.08
N ALA A 122 18.38 -19.70 8.52
CA ALA A 122 18.95 -20.90 9.11
C ALA A 122 20.47 -20.81 9.18
N LEU A 123 21.12 -20.33 8.13
CA LEU A 123 22.56 -20.08 8.08
C LEU A 123 23.00 -19.08 9.17
N LEU A 124 22.32 -17.92 9.26
CA LEU A 124 22.60 -16.93 10.31
C LEU A 124 22.37 -17.47 11.73
N LYS A 125 21.46 -18.43 11.90
CA LYS A 125 21.24 -19.10 13.20
C LYS A 125 22.34 -20.12 13.49
N LYS A 126 22.85 -20.85 12.49
CA LYS A 126 23.97 -21.78 12.59
C LYS A 126 25.25 -21.04 12.99
N HIS A 127 25.56 -19.95 12.31
CA HIS A 127 26.76 -19.11 12.52
C HIS A 127 26.47 -17.87 13.39
N LYS A 128 25.99 -18.09 14.64
CA LYS A 128 25.65 -16.97 15.55
C LYS A 128 26.87 -16.10 15.90
N GLY A 129 28.05 -16.65 15.95
CA GLY A 129 29.31 -15.94 16.20
C GLY A 129 29.60 -14.93 15.11
N VAL A 130 29.53 -15.34 13.85
CA VAL A 130 29.72 -14.49 12.66
C VAL A 130 28.65 -13.38 12.62
N ARG A 131 27.38 -13.76 12.80
CA ARG A 131 26.26 -12.78 12.81
C ARG A 131 26.47 -11.64 13.80
N LYS A 132 26.99 -11.90 15.00
CA LYS A 132 27.25 -10.88 16.03
C LYS A 132 28.39 -9.92 15.66
N GLN A 133 29.25 -10.34 14.74
CA GLN A 133 30.47 -9.60 14.37
C GLN A 133 30.36 -8.88 13.02
N LEU A 134 29.34 -9.13 12.21
CA LEU A 134 29.21 -8.58 10.86
C LEU A 134 29.50 -7.07 10.77
N ASN A 135 29.08 -6.30 11.77
CA ASN A 135 29.25 -4.85 11.79
C ASN A 135 30.57 -4.38 12.43
N LYS A 136 31.45 -5.30 12.87
CA LYS A 136 32.75 -4.93 13.42
C LYS A 136 33.72 -4.64 12.28
N PHE A 137 34.57 -3.62 12.49
CA PHE A 137 35.65 -3.32 11.56
C PHE A 137 36.78 -4.34 11.70
N ILE A 138 37.41 -4.67 10.59
CA ILE A 138 38.63 -5.46 10.53
C ILE A 138 39.79 -4.54 10.94
N SER A 139 40.66 -5.02 11.82
CA SER A 139 41.81 -4.25 12.33
C SER A 139 42.66 -3.74 11.15
N ASN A 140 43.05 -2.46 11.23
CA ASN A 140 43.84 -1.74 10.22
C ASN A 140 43.19 -1.64 8.83
N THR A 141 41.84 -1.67 8.76
CA THR A 141 41.09 -1.44 7.50
C THR A 141 39.87 -0.61 7.77
N ASP A 142 39.28 -0.02 6.71
CA ASP A 142 38.00 0.65 6.75
C ASP A 142 36.82 -0.27 6.45
N PHE A 143 37.07 -1.59 6.37
CA PHE A 143 36.02 -2.58 6.06
C PHE A 143 35.44 -3.22 7.31
N THR A 144 34.14 -3.43 7.28
CA THR A 144 33.46 -4.33 8.23
C THR A 144 33.60 -5.78 7.77
N ILE A 145 33.40 -6.72 8.69
CA ILE A 145 33.37 -8.15 8.39
C ILE A 145 32.30 -8.47 7.33
N ASP A 146 31.15 -7.81 7.37
CA ASP A 146 30.09 -7.90 6.33
C ASP A 146 30.63 -7.52 4.95
N GLN A 147 31.35 -6.42 4.86
CA GLN A 147 31.95 -5.95 3.60
C GLN A 147 33.05 -6.91 3.10
N ALA A 148 33.91 -7.42 3.98
CA ALA A 148 34.93 -8.39 3.59
C ALA A 148 34.31 -9.70 3.07
N ILE A 149 33.28 -10.21 3.70
CA ILE A 149 32.56 -11.40 3.20
C ILE A 149 32.00 -11.14 1.81
N ARG A 150 31.40 -9.98 1.56
CA ARG A 150 30.85 -9.63 0.24
C ARG A 150 31.95 -9.47 -0.82
N ILE A 151 33.04 -8.79 -0.50
CA ILE A 151 34.21 -8.68 -1.38
C ILE A 151 34.69 -10.09 -1.78
N TYR A 152 34.86 -10.99 -0.81
CA TYR A 152 35.24 -12.38 -1.05
C TYR A 152 34.24 -13.10 -1.97
N LEU A 153 32.94 -12.92 -1.74
CA LEU A 153 31.89 -13.56 -2.54
C LEU A 153 31.86 -13.03 -3.99
N TYR A 154 32.05 -11.72 -4.18
CA TYR A 154 32.15 -11.11 -5.51
C TYR A 154 33.37 -11.64 -6.28
N ASP A 155 34.53 -11.64 -5.64
CA ASP A 155 35.77 -12.15 -6.24
C ASP A 155 35.64 -13.64 -6.61
N LYS A 156 35.11 -14.47 -5.72
CA LYS A 156 34.85 -15.89 -5.99
C LYS A 156 33.80 -16.14 -7.08
N ALA A 157 32.94 -15.20 -7.35
CA ALA A 157 31.99 -15.22 -8.46
C ALA A 157 32.61 -14.65 -9.79
N GLY A 158 33.87 -14.23 -9.75
CA GLY A 158 34.59 -13.70 -10.92
C GLY A 158 34.24 -12.23 -11.26
N HIS A 159 33.73 -11.49 -10.28
CA HIS A 159 33.35 -10.09 -10.48
C HIS A 159 34.40 -9.14 -9.92
N SER A 160 34.74 -8.09 -10.68
CA SER A 160 35.52 -6.97 -10.17
C SER A 160 34.69 -6.12 -9.21
N VAL A 161 35.25 -5.69 -8.09
CA VAL A 161 34.57 -4.91 -7.06
C VAL A 161 34.85 -3.42 -7.25
N PRO A 162 33.86 -2.57 -7.55
CA PRO A 162 34.07 -1.16 -7.76
C PRO A 162 34.66 -0.46 -6.53
N GLY A 163 35.66 0.40 -6.76
CA GLY A 163 36.30 1.20 -5.71
C GLY A 163 37.23 0.45 -4.77
N ILE A 164 37.58 -0.80 -5.06
CA ILE A 164 38.50 -1.62 -4.27
C ILE A 164 39.81 -1.83 -5.03
N SER A 165 40.93 -1.51 -4.39
CA SER A 165 42.27 -1.77 -4.92
C SER A 165 42.65 -3.27 -4.78
N GLU A 166 43.64 -3.72 -5.57
CA GLU A 166 44.14 -5.11 -5.45
C GLU A 166 44.68 -5.44 -4.05
N ALA A 167 45.28 -4.44 -3.37
CA ALA A 167 45.78 -4.61 -2.00
C ALA A 167 44.66 -4.84 -1.01
N GLU A 168 43.59 -4.04 -1.10
CA GLU A 168 42.37 -4.16 -0.25
C GLU A 168 41.62 -5.46 -0.54
N LEU A 169 41.53 -5.87 -1.81
CA LEU A 169 40.96 -7.15 -2.20
C LEU A 169 41.71 -8.32 -1.56
N LYS A 170 43.07 -8.31 -1.57
CA LYS A 170 43.90 -9.34 -0.91
C LYS A 170 43.67 -9.34 0.60
N ILE A 171 43.63 -8.18 1.24
CA ILE A 171 43.39 -8.08 2.69
C ILE A 171 42.03 -8.67 3.07
N ALA A 172 40.96 -8.30 2.35
CA ALA A 172 39.63 -8.83 2.63
C ALA A 172 39.53 -10.35 2.39
N ASN A 173 40.09 -10.83 1.28
CA ASN A 173 40.13 -12.28 0.97
C ASN A 173 40.92 -13.08 2.00
N ASN A 174 42.12 -12.62 2.37
CA ASN A 174 42.97 -13.29 3.38
C ASN A 174 42.25 -13.33 4.73
N PHE A 175 41.63 -12.22 5.14
CA PHE A 175 40.87 -12.15 6.37
C PHE A 175 39.76 -13.22 6.41
N VAL A 176 39.00 -13.36 5.32
CA VAL A 176 37.92 -14.38 5.25
C VAL A 176 38.51 -15.78 5.30
N ILE A 177 39.59 -16.06 4.55
CA ILE A 177 40.20 -17.38 4.45
C ILE A 177 40.86 -17.80 5.79
N GLU A 178 41.51 -16.88 6.48
CA GLU A 178 42.21 -17.15 7.75
C GLU A 178 41.21 -17.35 8.92
N ASN A 179 39.98 -16.87 8.81
CA ASN A 179 38.94 -17.04 9.84
C ASN A 179 37.94 -18.13 9.44
N GLN A 180 38.18 -19.36 9.90
CA GLN A 180 37.43 -20.54 9.49
C GLN A 180 35.91 -20.40 9.61
N ASP A 181 35.38 -19.84 10.69
CA ASP A 181 33.94 -19.63 10.89
C ASP A 181 33.34 -18.71 9.83
N ILE A 182 34.10 -17.67 9.44
CA ILE A 182 33.67 -16.69 8.41
C ILE A 182 33.76 -17.33 7.03
N TYR A 183 34.80 -18.08 6.76
CA TYR A 183 35.02 -18.84 5.53
C TYR A 183 33.89 -19.85 5.29
N ASP A 184 33.58 -20.65 6.31
CA ASP A 184 32.49 -21.62 6.25
C ASP A 184 31.13 -20.96 6.00
N PHE A 185 30.86 -19.86 6.71
CA PHE A 185 29.66 -19.06 6.51
C PHE A 185 29.55 -18.55 5.05
N ALA A 186 30.62 -17.99 4.49
CA ALA A 186 30.65 -17.47 3.12
C ALA A 186 30.41 -18.57 2.08
N ASN A 187 31.05 -19.74 2.26
CA ASN A 187 30.88 -20.87 1.35
C ASN A 187 29.49 -21.53 1.43
N GLU A 188 28.91 -21.63 2.63
CA GLU A 188 27.54 -22.11 2.81
C GLU A 188 26.50 -21.15 2.30
N LEU A 189 26.81 -19.85 2.20
CA LEU A 189 25.91 -18.83 1.65
C LEU A 189 25.77 -18.94 0.12
N ARG A 190 26.85 -19.27 -0.60
CA ARG A 190 26.85 -19.35 -2.07
C ARG A 190 25.71 -20.18 -2.65
N PRO A 191 25.46 -21.44 -2.24
CA PRO A 191 24.37 -22.24 -2.78
C PRO A 191 22.99 -21.67 -2.42
N ILE A 192 22.86 -20.89 -1.35
CA ILE A 192 21.58 -20.27 -0.96
C ILE A 192 21.15 -19.20 -1.94
N THR A 193 22.08 -18.50 -2.59
CA THR A 193 21.80 -17.47 -3.59
C THR A 193 21.06 -17.99 -4.81
N ARG A 194 21.25 -19.28 -5.16
CA ARG A 194 20.74 -19.91 -6.37
C ARG A 194 21.28 -19.30 -7.67
N ILE A 195 22.38 -18.56 -7.59
CA ILE A 195 23.10 -18.00 -8.72
C ILE A 195 24.17 -19.01 -9.16
N PRO A 196 24.30 -19.32 -10.46
CA PRO A 196 25.32 -20.28 -10.95
C PRO A 196 26.75 -19.88 -10.58
N GLU A 197 27.07 -18.60 -10.65
CA GLU A 197 28.38 -18.02 -10.29
C GLU A 197 28.61 -18.00 -8.78
N GLY A 198 27.55 -18.17 -7.98
CA GLY A 198 27.56 -18.22 -6.52
C GLY A 198 27.21 -16.91 -5.83
N PHE A 199 27.35 -15.75 -6.50
CA PHE A 199 26.92 -14.45 -5.98
C PHE A 199 26.61 -13.45 -7.10
N LYS A 200 25.84 -12.38 -6.78
CA LYS A 200 25.47 -11.33 -7.75
C LYS A 200 26.68 -10.46 -8.12
N LYS A 201 26.61 -9.77 -9.25
CA LYS A 201 27.56 -8.71 -9.60
C LYS A 201 27.35 -7.52 -8.65
N PRO A 202 28.44 -6.91 -8.10
CA PRO A 202 28.32 -5.70 -7.29
C PRO A 202 27.88 -4.51 -8.14
N ASP A 203 27.06 -3.62 -7.58
CA ASP A 203 26.78 -2.31 -8.15
C ASP A 203 27.81 -1.25 -7.67
N GLU A 204 27.77 -0.06 -8.26
CA GLU A 204 28.71 1.04 -7.93
C GLU A 204 28.60 1.49 -6.46
N ASN A 205 27.44 1.30 -5.83
CA ASN A 205 27.16 1.71 -4.45
C ASN A 205 27.11 0.54 -3.47
N TRP A 206 27.71 -0.60 -3.81
CA TRP A 206 27.70 -1.83 -3.00
C TRP A 206 28.11 -1.60 -1.54
N ILE A 207 29.00 -0.63 -1.28
CA ILE A 207 29.47 -0.29 0.09
C ILE A 207 28.30 0.14 0.99
N ALA A 208 27.28 0.77 0.43
CA ALA A 208 26.11 1.25 1.19
C ALA A 208 25.11 0.13 1.57
N SER A 209 25.22 -1.03 0.94
CA SER A 209 24.37 -2.19 1.21
C SER A 209 24.93 -3.07 2.33
N THR A 210 24.18 -4.08 2.74
CA THR A 210 24.58 -5.12 3.68
C THR A 210 24.36 -6.48 3.03
N LEU A 211 25.01 -7.52 3.55
CA LEU A 211 24.79 -8.90 3.10
C LEU A 211 23.30 -9.29 3.13
N THR A 212 22.58 -8.82 4.14
CA THR A 212 21.13 -9.07 4.26
C THR A 212 20.35 -8.36 3.17
N SER A 213 20.68 -7.09 2.83
CA SER A 213 20.01 -6.37 1.74
C SER A 213 20.33 -6.99 0.38
N GLU A 214 21.56 -7.44 0.17
CA GLU A 214 21.91 -8.12 -1.08
C GLU A 214 21.25 -9.49 -1.24
N MET A 215 21.15 -10.27 -0.17
CA MET A 215 20.37 -11.50 -0.22
C MET A 215 18.89 -11.26 -0.51
N TYR A 216 18.35 -10.14 -0.05
CA TYR A 216 17.02 -9.70 -0.43
C TYR A 216 16.94 -9.36 -1.92
N GLU A 217 17.87 -8.56 -2.46
CA GLU A 217 17.94 -8.20 -3.89
C GLU A 217 18.11 -9.45 -4.77
N ILE A 218 19.00 -10.38 -4.40
CA ILE A 218 19.16 -11.66 -5.09
C ILE A 218 17.84 -12.41 -5.19
N SER A 219 17.08 -12.47 -4.10
CA SER A 219 15.77 -13.12 -4.11
C SER A 219 14.75 -12.39 -5.01
N GLN A 220 14.85 -11.07 -5.16
CA GLN A 220 13.93 -10.27 -5.97
C GLN A 220 14.28 -10.32 -7.47
N GLU A 221 15.52 -10.16 -7.84
CA GLU A 221 15.92 -9.98 -9.24
C GLU A 221 16.31 -11.29 -9.94
N VAL A 222 17.29 -11.98 -9.39
CA VAL A 222 17.88 -13.18 -10.03
C VAL A 222 16.89 -14.33 -10.05
N VAL A 223 16.28 -14.62 -8.89
CA VAL A 223 15.30 -15.70 -8.78
C VAL A 223 14.04 -15.40 -9.61
N ARG A 224 13.65 -14.12 -9.73
CA ARG A 224 12.49 -13.71 -10.49
C ARG A 224 12.61 -14.01 -11.97
N SER A 225 13.75 -13.72 -12.58
CA SER A 225 13.98 -13.89 -14.03
C SER A 225 13.72 -15.32 -14.50
N GLN A 226 14.02 -16.32 -13.64
CA GLN A 226 13.81 -17.73 -13.94
C GLN A 226 12.34 -18.14 -14.05
N PHE A 227 11.45 -17.51 -13.28
CA PHE A 227 10.02 -17.86 -13.28
C PHE A 227 9.20 -17.05 -14.28
N PHE A 228 9.64 -15.86 -14.64
CA PHE A 228 8.92 -14.97 -15.57
C PHE A 228 9.28 -15.15 -17.03
N GLU A 229 10.18 -16.06 -17.38
CA GLU A 229 10.60 -16.26 -18.76
C GLU A 229 9.43 -16.51 -19.73
N LYS A 230 8.55 -17.49 -19.41
CA LYS A 230 7.38 -17.79 -20.23
C LYS A 230 6.42 -16.61 -20.34
N VAL A 231 6.23 -15.87 -19.25
CA VAL A 231 5.38 -14.68 -19.24
C VAL A 231 5.96 -13.62 -20.15
N ASN A 232 7.26 -13.36 -20.06
CA ASN A 232 7.95 -12.38 -20.88
C ASN A 232 7.90 -12.77 -22.36
N GLU A 233 8.14 -14.04 -22.69
CA GLU A 233 8.02 -14.54 -24.08
C GLU A 233 6.61 -14.34 -24.64
N ASN A 234 5.56 -14.66 -23.88
CA ASN A 234 4.19 -14.46 -24.32
C ASN A 234 3.87 -12.97 -24.51
N ILE A 235 4.32 -12.11 -23.59
CA ILE A 235 4.16 -10.66 -23.70
C ILE A 235 4.86 -10.14 -24.97
N ASP A 236 6.12 -10.54 -25.22
CA ASP A 236 6.89 -10.11 -26.38
C ASP A 236 6.29 -10.58 -27.70
N THR A 237 5.67 -11.75 -27.69
CA THR A 237 4.99 -12.29 -28.87
C THR A 237 3.69 -11.53 -29.15
N ILE A 238 2.85 -11.33 -28.14
CA ILE A 238 1.53 -10.69 -28.29
C ILE A 238 1.69 -9.18 -28.53
N PHE A 239 2.58 -8.52 -27.79
CA PHE A 239 2.82 -7.08 -27.87
C PHE A 239 4.15 -6.75 -28.56
N ASN A 240 4.41 -7.42 -29.69
CA ASN A 240 5.54 -7.06 -30.54
C ASN A 240 5.36 -5.65 -31.12
N GLU A 241 6.44 -5.08 -31.69
CA GLU A 241 6.46 -3.69 -32.15
C GLU A 241 5.34 -3.38 -33.15
N ASN A 242 5.07 -4.28 -34.12
CA ASN A 242 4.01 -4.08 -35.10
C ASN A 242 2.63 -4.04 -34.44
N ASN A 243 2.35 -4.93 -33.49
CA ASN A 243 1.10 -4.98 -32.76
C ASN A 243 0.92 -3.73 -31.87
N LEU A 244 1.98 -3.27 -31.19
CA LEU A 244 1.97 -2.01 -30.45
C LEU A 244 1.72 -0.79 -31.36
N ASN A 245 2.27 -0.78 -32.56
CA ASN A 245 1.99 0.27 -33.54
C ASN A 245 0.54 0.23 -34.04
N LYS A 246 -0.06 -0.94 -34.26
CA LYS A 246 -1.50 -1.09 -34.57
C LYS A 246 -2.37 -0.56 -33.43
N ILE A 247 -1.99 -0.86 -32.20
CA ILE A 247 -2.66 -0.37 -30.97
C ILE A 247 -2.59 1.18 -30.91
N GLU A 248 -1.40 1.77 -31.13
CA GLU A 248 -1.24 3.23 -31.16
C GLU A 248 -2.10 3.86 -32.26
N ALA A 249 -2.11 3.29 -33.46
CA ALA A 249 -2.90 3.79 -34.60
C ALA A 249 -4.41 3.83 -34.33
N TYR A 250 -4.94 2.94 -33.47
CA TYR A 250 -6.36 2.85 -33.18
C TYR A 250 -6.78 3.50 -31.85
N TYR A 251 -6.03 3.23 -30.77
CA TYR A 251 -6.36 3.67 -29.40
C TYR A 251 -5.61 4.93 -28.98
N GLY A 252 -4.57 5.32 -29.70
CA GLY A 252 -3.77 6.50 -29.46
C GLY A 252 -2.54 6.28 -28.58
N PRO A 253 -1.65 7.30 -28.53
CA PRO A 253 -0.36 7.19 -27.85
C PRO A 253 -0.50 6.98 -26.32
N LYS A 254 -1.49 7.61 -25.67
CA LYS A 254 -1.71 7.45 -24.22
C LYS A 254 -2.09 6.03 -23.82
N PHE A 255 -2.80 5.31 -24.68
CA PHE A 255 -3.13 3.91 -24.42
C PHE A 255 -1.89 3.02 -24.57
N LYS A 256 -1.12 3.23 -25.66
CA LYS A 256 0.13 2.51 -25.89
C LYS A 256 1.12 2.73 -24.75
N GLU A 257 1.31 3.98 -24.33
CA GLU A 257 2.19 4.35 -23.21
C GLU A 257 1.79 3.63 -21.91
N ALA A 258 0.51 3.63 -21.56
CA ALA A 258 0.02 2.93 -20.37
C ALA A 258 0.23 1.40 -20.44
N LEU A 259 0.10 0.83 -21.64
CA LEU A 259 0.36 -0.59 -21.88
C LEU A 259 1.85 -0.92 -21.79
N GLU A 260 2.71 -0.14 -22.45
CA GLU A 260 4.17 -0.31 -22.42
C GLU A 260 4.73 -0.15 -21.00
N ASP A 261 4.23 0.83 -20.23
CA ASP A 261 4.59 1.03 -18.82
C ASP A 261 4.18 -0.17 -17.95
N SER A 262 2.99 -0.73 -18.20
CA SER A 262 2.54 -1.94 -17.51
C SER A 262 3.40 -3.16 -17.86
N ILE A 263 3.73 -3.35 -19.14
CA ILE A 263 4.61 -4.40 -19.63
C ILE A 263 6.01 -4.27 -19.02
N TYR A 264 6.58 -3.06 -19.00
CA TYR A 264 7.87 -2.79 -18.38
C TYR A 264 7.87 -3.20 -16.91
N SER A 265 6.86 -2.78 -16.16
CA SER A 265 6.74 -3.10 -14.74
C SER A 265 6.55 -4.61 -14.47
N ILE A 266 5.80 -5.31 -15.32
CA ILE A 266 5.64 -6.77 -15.22
C ILE A 266 6.98 -7.47 -15.49
N LYS A 267 7.71 -7.05 -16.51
CA LYS A 267 8.99 -7.65 -16.89
C LYS A 267 10.08 -7.42 -15.84
N THR A 268 10.23 -6.18 -15.39
CA THR A 268 11.29 -5.79 -14.45
C THR A 268 10.95 -5.99 -12.98
N GLY A 269 9.67 -6.07 -12.63
CA GLY A 269 9.21 -6.00 -11.24
C GLY A 269 9.22 -4.58 -10.67
N SER A 270 9.61 -3.58 -11.46
CA SER A 270 9.64 -2.18 -11.02
C SER A 270 8.25 -1.66 -10.69
N LYS A 271 8.17 -0.91 -9.61
CA LYS A 271 6.94 -0.21 -9.18
C LYS A 271 6.95 1.26 -9.59
N ARG A 272 7.93 1.69 -10.36
CA ARG A 272 8.08 3.05 -10.88
C ARG A 272 7.73 3.10 -12.36
N SER A 273 7.30 4.26 -12.84
CA SER A 273 7.03 4.48 -14.26
C SER A 273 8.31 4.44 -15.07
N PHE A 274 8.21 3.98 -16.31
CA PHE A 274 9.26 4.08 -17.29
C PHE A 274 9.60 5.57 -17.56
N GLY A 275 10.88 5.94 -17.42
CA GLY A 275 11.34 7.31 -17.72
C GLY A 275 11.11 8.37 -16.63
N SER A 276 10.87 7.98 -15.38
CA SER A 276 10.70 8.90 -14.25
C SER A 276 12.06 9.23 -13.59
N ASP A 277 12.80 10.19 -14.13
CA ASP A 277 14.19 10.49 -13.73
C ASP A 277 14.39 11.78 -12.92
N ASN A 278 13.34 12.45 -12.46
CA ASN A 278 13.49 13.66 -11.64
C ASN A 278 13.87 13.29 -10.20
N ARG A 279 15.17 13.34 -9.86
CA ARG A 279 15.72 12.99 -8.55
C ARG A 279 15.09 13.79 -7.43
N HIS A 280 14.97 15.11 -7.56
CA HIS A 280 14.41 15.97 -6.50
C HIS A 280 12.92 15.68 -6.26
N LEU A 281 12.16 15.41 -7.32
CA LEU A 281 10.77 15.01 -7.19
C LEU A 281 10.65 13.64 -6.52
N ASN A 282 11.54 12.70 -6.81
CA ASN A 282 11.57 11.41 -6.15
C ASN A 282 11.96 11.55 -4.68
N GLU A 283 12.95 12.36 -4.31
CA GLU A 283 13.35 12.63 -2.93
C GLU A 283 12.21 13.28 -2.12
N PHE A 284 11.51 14.26 -2.70
CA PHE A 284 10.32 14.87 -2.10
C PHE A 284 9.19 13.86 -1.89
N ASN A 285 8.91 13.03 -2.90
CA ASN A 285 7.89 12.00 -2.82
C ASN A 285 8.26 10.92 -1.78
N ASP A 286 9.53 10.53 -1.70
CA ASP A 286 10.01 9.55 -0.72
C ASP A 286 9.89 10.11 0.72
N TRP A 287 10.20 11.41 0.92
CA TRP A 287 9.94 12.09 2.19
C TRP A 287 8.44 12.14 2.54
N LEU A 288 7.60 12.44 1.56
CA LEU A 288 6.16 12.49 1.75
C LEU A 288 5.56 11.11 2.05
N ASN A 289 6.01 10.09 1.32
CA ASN A 289 5.59 8.69 1.52
C ASN A 289 6.09 8.13 2.87
N GLY A 290 7.17 8.66 3.44
CA GLY A 290 7.62 8.32 4.78
C GLY A 290 6.54 8.50 5.85
N SER A 291 5.59 9.42 5.64
CA SER A 291 4.45 9.60 6.55
C SER A 291 3.49 8.41 6.58
N VAL A 292 3.49 7.55 5.55
CA VAL A 292 2.70 6.30 5.55
C VAL A 292 3.12 5.40 6.70
N GLY A 293 4.44 5.28 6.94
CA GLY A 293 4.96 4.55 8.09
C GLY A 293 4.47 5.10 9.42
N VAL A 294 4.46 6.42 9.55
CA VAL A 294 3.96 7.09 10.75
C VAL A 294 2.46 6.85 10.95
N ILE A 295 1.67 6.91 9.88
CA ILE A 295 0.22 6.65 9.93
C ILE A 295 -0.09 5.21 10.34
N MET A 296 0.68 4.24 9.85
CA MET A 296 0.44 2.82 10.08
C MET A 296 1.13 2.27 11.35
N PHE A 297 2.00 3.08 12.00
CA PHE A 297 2.77 2.64 13.15
C PHE A 297 1.85 2.26 14.33
N LEU A 298 2.03 1.05 14.86
CA LEU A 298 1.25 0.47 15.96
C LEU A 298 -0.28 0.65 15.81
N ASN A 299 -0.80 0.69 14.59
CA ASN A 299 -2.23 0.86 14.34
C ASN A 299 -2.99 -0.46 14.57
N SER A 300 -3.19 -0.81 15.85
CA SER A 300 -3.92 -2.01 16.27
C SER A 300 -5.40 -1.95 15.88
N ARG A 301 -6.02 -0.77 15.92
CA ARG A 301 -7.40 -0.57 15.41
C ARG A 301 -7.52 -0.97 13.94
N SER A 302 -6.59 -0.55 13.09
CA SER A 302 -6.56 -0.99 11.69
C SER A 302 -6.37 -2.51 11.57
N ALA A 303 -5.59 -3.13 12.46
CA ALA A 303 -5.41 -4.56 12.50
C ALA A 303 -6.73 -5.30 12.85
N VAL A 304 -7.46 -4.85 13.85
CA VAL A 304 -8.79 -5.39 14.21
C VAL A 304 -9.76 -5.23 13.04
N LEU A 305 -9.83 -4.05 12.42
CA LEU A 305 -10.69 -3.81 11.26
C LEU A 305 -10.30 -4.64 10.03
N GLN A 306 -9.03 -4.98 9.87
CA GLN A 306 -8.59 -5.86 8.78
C GLN A 306 -9.09 -7.29 8.94
N THR A 307 -9.29 -7.80 10.17
CA THR A 307 -9.85 -9.15 10.36
C THR A 307 -11.25 -9.28 9.76
N ILE A 308 -11.98 -8.19 9.68
CA ILE A 308 -13.31 -8.10 9.09
C ILE A 308 -13.26 -8.26 7.56
N SER A 309 -12.13 -7.97 6.93
CA SER A 309 -11.94 -8.11 5.47
C SER A 309 -12.03 -9.56 4.98
N SER A 310 -12.12 -10.54 5.89
CA SER A 310 -12.43 -11.94 5.56
C SER A 310 -13.73 -12.10 4.75
N ILE A 311 -14.66 -11.17 4.88
CA ILE A 311 -15.92 -11.13 4.12
C ILE A 311 -15.67 -10.92 2.62
N ASN A 312 -14.55 -10.33 2.22
CA ASN A 312 -14.17 -10.11 0.82
C ASN A 312 -14.05 -11.40 0.01
N TYR A 313 -13.99 -12.55 0.65
CA TYR A 313 -13.95 -13.87 0.01
C TYR A 313 -15.33 -14.46 -0.29
N ILE A 314 -16.39 -13.86 0.21
CA ILE A 314 -17.76 -14.25 -0.15
C ILE A 314 -18.08 -13.67 -1.52
N ASN A 315 -18.55 -14.51 -2.43
CA ASN A 315 -18.99 -14.14 -3.77
C ASN A 315 -20.32 -14.80 -4.11
N TRP A 316 -20.92 -14.41 -5.23
CA TRP A 316 -22.24 -14.93 -5.63
C TRP A 316 -22.19 -16.24 -6.40
N SER A 317 -21.03 -16.74 -6.75
CA SER A 317 -20.88 -17.96 -7.55
C SER A 317 -20.45 -19.16 -6.71
N ASP A 318 -19.15 -19.26 -6.45
CA ASP A 318 -18.56 -20.46 -5.84
C ASP A 318 -18.59 -20.42 -4.31
N ASN A 319 -18.52 -19.24 -3.73
CA ASN A 319 -18.46 -19.02 -2.29
C ASN A 319 -19.53 -18.01 -1.83
N ASN A 320 -20.81 -18.24 -2.22
CA ASN A 320 -21.92 -17.44 -1.73
C ASN A 320 -22.13 -17.66 -0.23
N ILE A 321 -22.92 -16.80 0.39
CA ILE A 321 -23.14 -16.79 1.87
C ILE A 321 -23.51 -18.20 2.37
N ALA A 322 -24.41 -18.91 1.69
CA ALA A 322 -24.83 -20.25 2.10
C ALA A 322 -23.69 -21.28 1.99
N LYS A 323 -22.94 -21.26 0.88
CA LYS A 323 -21.78 -22.16 0.68
C LYS A 323 -20.64 -21.84 1.64
N ALA A 324 -20.39 -20.55 1.90
CA ALA A 324 -19.39 -20.12 2.88
C ALA A 324 -19.79 -20.57 4.29
N ALA A 325 -21.06 -20.40 4.68
CA ALA A 325 -21.56 -20.87 5.96
C ALA A 325 -21.46 -22.40 6.12
N LEU A 326 -21.80 -23.16 5.08
CA LEU A 326 -21.64 -24.62 5.08
C LEU A 326 -20.16 -25.06 5.15
N ALA A 327 -19.26 -24.36 4.49
CA ALA A 327 -17.83 -24.63 4.58
C ALA A 327 -17.28 -24.30 5.97
N PHE A 328 -17.74 -23.19 6.57
CA PHE A 328 -17.40 -22.79 7.94
C PHE A 328 -18.01 -23.75 8.99
N ALA A 329 -19.22 -24.24 8.80
CA ALA A 329 -19.87 -25.17 9.72
C ALA A 329 -19.06 -26.47 9.91
N ASN A 330 -18.32 -26.90 8.91
CA ASN A 330 -17.36 -28.00 9.05
C ASN A 330 -16.07 -27.49 9.71
N GLN A 331 -16.12 -27.23 11.01
CA GLN A 331 -15.04 -26.63 11.78
C GLN A 331 -13.69 -27.35 11.65
N LYS A 332 -13.68 -28.69 11.66
CA LYS A 332 -12.46 -29.48 11.53
C LYS A 332 -11.76 -29.19 10.19
N GLN A 333 -12.50 -29.18 9.09
CA GLN A 333 -11.97 -28.92 7.77
C GLN A 333 -11.60 -27.42 7.61
N PHE A 334 -12.44 -26.52 8.12
CA PHE A 334 -12.18 -25.10 8.07
C PHE A 334 -10.84 -24.74 8.71
N TRP A 335 -10.58 -25.22 9.93
CA TRP A 335 -9.33 -24.93 10.62
C TRP A 335 -8.12 -25.62 9.95
N SER A 336 -8.32 -26.80 9.35
CA SER A 336 -7.28 -27.44 8.55
C SER A 336 -6.90 -26.57 7.33
N ASP A 337 -7.89 -26.04 6.60
CA ASP A 337 -7.70 -25.18 5.44
C ASP A 337 -7.11 -23.84 5.86
N PHE A 338 -7.59 -23.26 6.97
CA PHE A 338 -7.04 -22.04 7.53
C PHE A 338 -5.54 -22.20 7.85
N VAL A 339 -5.15 -23.25 8.57
CA VAL A 339 -3.75 -23.52 8.92
C VAL A 339 -2.90 -23.73 7.68
N TYR A 340 -3.42 -24.44 6.66
CA TYR A 340 -2.75 -24.65 5.39
C TYR A 340 -2.48 -23.31 4.69
N LEU A 341 -3.50 -22.46 4.52
CA LEU A 341 -3.37 -21.15 3.87
C LEU A 341 -2.50 -20.20 4.68
N PHE A 342 -2.71 -20.11 6.00
CA PHE A 342 -1.97 -19.22 6.89
C PHE A 342 -0.47 -19.57 6.92
N ASN A 343 -0.12 -20.85 6.84
CA ASN A 343 1.27 -21.33 6.78
C ASN A 343 1.83 -21.42 5.37
N SER A 344 1.06 -21.07 4.34
CA SER A 344 1.55 -21.07 2.96
C SER A 344 2.75 -20.12 2.81
N PRO A 345 3.70 -20.41 1.90
CA PRO A 345 4.80 -19.51 1.58
C PRO A 345 4.32 -18.10 1.20
N TYR A 346 3.20 -18.01 0.48
CA TYR A 346 2.55 -16.78 0.07
C TYR A 346 2.18 -15.87 1.26
N LEU A 347 1.45 -16.38 2.26
CA LEU A 347 1.08 -15.59 3.43
C LEU A 347 2.25 -15.40 4.41
N LYS A 348 3.18 -16.35 4.47
CA LYS A 348 4.43 -16.17 5.25
C LYS A 348 5.28 -15.04 4.68
N GLU A 349 5.42 -14.95 3.36
CA GLU A 349 6.11 -13.86 2.70
C GLU A 349 5.42 -12.52 3.00
N ARG A 350 4.09 -12.48 2.89
CA ARG A 350 3.30 -11.28 3.18
C ARG A 350 3.49 -10.80 4.63
N ARG A 351 3.57 -11.70 5.62
CA ARG A 351 3.88 -11.37 7.02
C ARG A 351 5.33 -10.97 7.26
N SER A 352 6.27 -11.59 6.56
CA SER A 352 7.70 -11.33 6.75
C SER A 352 8.16 -9.98 6.22
N GLY A 353 7.31 -9.26 5.50
CA GLY A 353 7.62 -7.98 4.88
C GLY A 353 8.42 -8.09 3.59
N LEU A 354 8.57 -9.29 3.02
CA LEU A 354 9.20 -9.52 1.72
C LEU A 354 8.30 -9.05 0.56
N GLN A 355 6.97 -9.09 0.76
CA GLN A 355 6.02 -8.45 -0.13
C GLN A 355 5.53 -7.16 0.53
N SER A 356 5.93 -6.06 -0.01
CA SER A 356 5.55 -4.76 0.52
C SER A 356 4.55 -4.10 -0.41
N ASP A 357 3.55 -3.49 0.15
CA ASP A 357 2.79 -2.45 -0.54
C ASP A 357 3.76 -1.44 -1.15
N ILE A 358 3.39 -0.81 -2.28
CA ILE A 358 4.24 0.18 -2.98
C ILE A 358 4.86 1.17 -1.99
N ASN A 359 4.04 1.66 -1.08
CA ASN A 359 4.44 2.64 -0.08
C ASN A 359 5.40 2.08 0.97
N LEU A 360 5.26 0.81 1.33
CA LEU A 360 6.11 0.16 2.33
C LEU A 360 7.51 -0.15 1.77
N ALA A 361 7.60 -0.58 0.51
CA ALA A 361 8.88 -0.83 -0.15
C ALA A 361 9.70 0.45 -0.32
N GLU A 362 9.04 1.55 -0.69
CA GLU A 362 9.68 2.86 -0.83
C GLU A 362 10.13 3.43 0.52
N LEU A 363 9.32 3.24 1.56
CA LEU A 363 9.68 3.62 2.92
C LEU A 363 10.93 2.85 3.39
N GLN A 364 10.96 1.53 3.16
CA GLN A 364 12.10 0.71 3.52
C GLN A 364 13.36 1.07 2.72
N ALA A 365 13.21 1.38 1.43
CA ALA A 365 14.32 1.82 0.59
C ALA A 365 14.87 3.19 1.03
N SER A 366 14.01 4.16 1.33
CA SER A 366 14.42 5.51 1.80
C SER A 366 15.14 5.48 3.14
N VAL A 367 14.76 4.53 4.02
CA VAL A 367 15.38 4.34 5.33
C VAL A 367 16.68 3.54 5.22
N ALA A 368 16.78 2.59 4.28
CA ALA A 368 17.97 1.76 4.10
C ALA A 368 19.18 2.53 3.55
N THR A 369 18.95 3.60 2.76
CA THR A 369 20.02 4.41 2.14
C THR A 369 20.67 5.44 3.06
N SER A 370 20.32 5.48 4.35
CA SER A 370 20.77 6.51 5.27
C SER A 370 21.92 6.06 6.18
N LYS A 371 23.03 6.80 6.12
CA LYS A 371 24.21 6.63 6.97
C LYS A 371 24.02 6.98 8.45
N ASN A 372 22.83 7.30 8.94
CA ASN A 372 22.61 7.84 10.30
C ASN A 372 22.01 6.79 11.25
N LYS A 373 22.60 6.61 12.45
CA LYS A 373 22.14 5.68 13.50
C LYS A 373 20.68 5.89 13.93
N ALA A 374 20.20 7.13 13.95
CA ALA A 374 18.80 7.46 14.21
C ALA A 374 17.86 6.83 13.17
N LYS A 375 18.26 6.80 11.89
CA LYS A 375 17.47 6.17 10.84
C LYS A 375 17.43 4.64 10.93
N ALA A 376 18.47 3.99 11.42
CA ALA A 376 18.46 2.56 11.72
C ALA A 376 17.48 2.22 12.86
N ALA A 377 17.41 3.06 13.88
CA ALA A 377 16.43 2.94 14.95
C ALA A 377 14.98 3.13 14.43
N ILE A 378 14.76 4.12 13.57
CA ILE A 378 13.47 4.34 12.90
C ILE A 378 13.06 3.12 12.08
N LYS A 379 13.98 2.54 11.30
CA LYS A 379 13.73 1.30 10.54
C LYS A 379 13.28 0.16 11.43
N TYR A 380 13.96 -0.06 12.55
CA TYR A 380 13.60 -1.09 13.52
C TYR A 380 12.21 -0.85 14.12
N LEU A 381 11.92 0.39 14.54
CA LEU A 381 10.61 0.75 15.09
C LEU A 381 9.49 0.57 14.07
N LEU A 382 9.70 0.96 12.82
CA LEU A 382 8.73 0.79 11.74
C LEU A 382 8.49 -0.70 11.44
N GLU A 383 9.52 -1.53 11.38
CA GLU A 383 9.38 -2.98 11.20
C GLU A 383 8.55 -3.62 12.33
N LYS A 384 8.79 -3.22 13.57
CA LYS A 384 8.05 -3.75 14.73
C LYS A 384 6.62 -3.22 14.79
N GLY A 385 6.42 -1.94 14.46
CA GLY A 385 5.08 -1.31 14.44
C GLY A 385 4.10 -1.93 13.44
N PHE A 386 4.58 -2.56 12.36
CA PHE A 386 3.75 -3.23 11.37
C PHE A 386 3.40 -4.70 11.69
N ILE A 387 3.96 -5.29 12.73
CA ILE A 387 3.74 -6.71 13.06
C ILE A 387 2.26 -7.02 13.26
N PHE A 388 1.54 -6.20 14.03
CA PHE A 388 0.12 -6.41 14.30
C PHE A 388 -0.72 -6.32 13.02
N THR A 389 -0.49 -5.30 12.20
CA THR A 389 -1.22 -5.09 10.94
C THR A 389 -0.98 -6.25 9.96
N LYS A 390 0.26 -6.71 9.82
CA LYS A 390 0.62 -7.84 8.94
C LYS A 390 0.05 -9.16 9.42
N ALA A 391 0.05 -9.41 10.72
CA ALA A 391 -0.53 -10.62 11.29
C ALA A 391 -2.05 -10.66 11.12
N ALA A 392 -2.72 -9.55 11.37
CA ALA A 392 -4.17 -9.42 11.19
C ALA A 392 -4.61 -9.53 9.73
N ASP A 393 -3.88 -8.91 8.80
CA ASP A 393 -4.10 -9.04 7.36
C ASP A 393 -4.01 -10.50 6.91
N SER A 394 -2.94 -11.20 7.30
CA SER A 394 -2.78 -12.63 6.97
C SER A 394 -3.83 -13.51 7.63
N PHE A 395 -4.27 -13.18 8.83
CA PHE A 395 -5.36 -13.88 9.52
C PHE A 395 -6.68 -13.70 8.78
N ALA A 396 -7.03 -12.48 8.40
CA ALA A 396 -8.22 -12.17 7.64
C ALA A 396 -8.25 -12.88 6.28
N ILE A 397 -7.11 -12.87 5.59
CA ILE A 397 -6.95 -13.56 4.31
C ILE A 397 -7.12 -15.07 4.48
N ALA A 398 -6.51 -15.68 5.48
CA ALA A 398 -6.61 -17.11 5.70
C ALA A 398 -8.01 -17.54 6.15
N SER A 399 -8.67 -16.77 7.03
CA SER A 399 -10.02 -17.11 7.54
C SER A 399 -11.10 -16.98 6.46
N GLY A 400 -11.15 -15.88 5.73
CA GLY A 400 -12.07 -15.73 4.60
C GLY A 400 -11.74 -16.67 3.45
N GLY A 401 -10.44 -16.77 3.16
CA GLY A 401 -9.91 -17.63 2.10
C GLY A 401 -10.17 -19.13 2.31
N ALA A 402 -10.23 -19.61 3.55
CA ALA A 402 -10.47 -21.04 3.83
C ALA A 402 -11.81 -21.54 3.28
N THR A 403 -12.88 -20.76 3.44
CA THR A 403 -14.20 -21.11 2.89
C THR A 403 -14.20 -21.11 1.36
N PHE A 404 -13.59 -20.08 0.76
CA PHE A 404 -13.44 -19.97 -0.69
C PHE A 404 -12.60 -21.12 -1.26
N TYR A 405 -11.42 -21.36 -0.71
CA TYR A 405 -10.51 -22.42 -1.11
C TYR A 405 -11.23 -23.79 -1.08
N ARG A 406 -11.91 -24.13 0.01
CA ARG A 406 -12.66 -25.39 0.13
C ARG A 406 -13.74 -25.55 -0.92
N ASN A 407 -14.49 -24.50 -1.19
CA ASN A 407 -15.54 -24.54 -2.21
C ASN A 407 -14.97 -24.63 -3.62
N ARG A 408 -13.81 -24.01 -3.91
CA ARG A 408 -13.08 -24.18 -5.19
C ARG A 408 -12.55 -25.60 -5.36
N VAL A 409 -11.97 -26.21 -4.32
CA VAL A 409 -11.56 -27.62 -4.36
C VAL A 409 -12.74 -28.51 -4.72
N LYS A 410 -13.88 -28.36 -4.04
CA LYS A 410 -15.10 -29.11 -4.37
C LYS A 410 -15.56 -28.91 -5.82
N THR A 411 -15.48 -27.70 -6.33
CA THR A 411 -15.84 -27.40 -7.73
C THR A 411 -14.92 -28.12 -8.71
N TYR A 412 -13.62 -28.08 -8.49
CA TYR A 412 -12.66 -28.74 -9.39
C TYR A 412 -12.71 -30.26 -9.32
N THR A 413 -12.90 -30.82 -8.12
CA THR A 413 -13.11 -32.27 -7.97
C THR A 413 -14.39 -32.74 -8.72
N LYS A 414 -15.47 -31.96 -8.65
CA LYS A 414 -16.69 -32.22 -9.44
C LYS A 414 -16.46 -32.12 -10.95
N GLN A 415 -15.48 -31.34 -11.39
CA GLN A 415 -15.08 -31.24 -12.81
C GLN A 415 -14.15 -32.37 -13.27
N GLY A 416 -13.85 -33.33 -12.38
CA GLY A 416 -13.05 -34.52 -12.71
C GLY A 416 -11.55 -34.36 -12.47
N LEU A 417 -11.08 -33.27 -11.83
CA LEU A 417 -9.67 -33.13 -11.47
C LEU A 417 -9.35 -34.04 -10.27
N SER A 418 -8.13 -34.56 -10.26
CA SER A 418 -7.62 -35.26 -9.08
C SER A 418 -7.57 -34.30 -7.86
N GLN A 419 -7.65 -34.85 -6.66
CA GLN A 419 -7.61 -34.06 -5.42
C GLN A 419 -6.43 -33.09 -5.38
N LYS A 420 -5.24 -33.55 -5.77
CA LYS A 420 -4.01 -32.74 -5.78
C LYS A 420 -4.06 -31.60 -6.81
N GLU A 421 -4.59 -31.86 -8.00
CA GLU A 421 -4.75 -30.83 -9.03
C GLU A 421 -5.82 -29.82 -8.64
N ALA A 422 -6.94 -30.29 -8.06
CA ALA A 422 -8.01 -29.45 -7.55
C ALA A 422 -7.50 -28.50 -6.43
N GLU A 423 -6.70 -29.01 -5.51
CA GLU A 423 -6.08 -28.22 -4.44
C GLU A 423 -5.10 -27.17 -4.98
N ALA A 424 -4.23 -27.56 -5.92
CA ALA A 424 -3.27 -26.64 -6.53
C ALA A 424 -3.99 -25.51 -7.28
N LYS A 425 -5.02 -25.84 -8.05
CA LYS A 425 -5.79 -24.87 -8.82
C LYS A 425 -6.63 -23.97 -7.92
N ALA A 426 -7.25 -24.53 -6.88
CA ALA A 426 -7.99 -23.76 -5.88
C ALA A 426 -7.08 -22.79 -5.11
N PHE A 427 -5.83 -23.17 -4.83
CA PHE A 427 -4.85 -22.31 -4.22
C PHE A 427 -4.44 -21.14 -5.12
N THR A 428 -4.27 -21.39 -6.43
CA THR A 428 -4.02 -20.32 -7.42
C THR A 428 -5.19 -19.35 -7.50
N ASP A 429 -6.44 -19.85 -7.51
CA ASP A 429 -7.64 -19.00 -7.48
C ASP A 429 -7.75 -18.18 -6.19
N PHE A 430 -7.42 -18.77 -5.04
CA PHE A 430 -7.35 -18.08 -3.76
C PHE A 430 -6.34 -16.93 -3.80
N GLN A 431 -5.14 -17.14 -4.32
CA GLN A 431 -4.15 -16.09 -4.46
C GLN A 431 -4.62 -14.97 -5.38
N ASN A 432 -5.22 -15.31 -6.53
CA ASN A 432 -5.77 -14.33 -7.47
C ASN A 432 -6.87 -13.49 -6.84
N LEU A 433 -7.78 -14.13 -6.11
CA LEU A 433 -8.85 -13.42 -5.41
C LEU A 433 -8.28 -12.51 -4.32
N THR A 434 -7.28 -13.00 -3.59
CA THR A 434 -6.58 -12.20 -2.57
C THR A 434 -5.96 -10.95 -3.18
N GLU A 435 -5.22 -11.09 -4.29
CA GLU A 435 -4.60 -9.95 -4.98
C GLU A 435 -5.62 -9.00 -5.65
N THR A 436 -6.86 -9.43 -5.83
CA THR A 436 -7.93 -8.60 -6.39
C THR A 436 -8.73 -7.88 -5.30
N ASN A 437 -8.99 -8.55 -4.17
CA ASN A 437 -9.87 -8.06 -3.11
C ASN A 437 -9.12 -7.38 -1.96
N GLN A 438 -7.84 -7.70 -1.79
CA GLN A 438 -6.97 -7.06 -0.81
C GLN A 438 -6.06 -6.06 -1.51
N GLN A 439 -5.44 -5.18 -0.73
CA GLN A 439 -4.51 -4.20 -1.26
C GLN A 439 -3.31 -4.90 -1.90
N SER A 440 -3.22 -4.87 -3.23
CA SER A 440 -2.14 -5.47 -3.99
C SER A 440 -1.21 -4.42 -4.56
N SER A 441 0.09 -4.69 -4.44
CA SER A 441 1.16 -3.90 -5.05
C SER A 441 1.83 -4.62 -6.22
N ARG A 442 1.23 -5.71 -6.70
CA ARG A 442 1.77 -6.44 -7.86
C ARG A 442 1.76 -5.55 -9.11
N PRO A 443 2.81 -5.62 -9.95
CA PRO A 443 2.93 -4.78 -11.14
C PRO A 443 1.75 -4.86 -12.11
N ASP A 444 1.08 -6.00 -12.19
CA ASP A 444 -0.10 -6.19 -13.05
C ASP A 444 -1.40 -5.62 -12.46
N LYS A 445 -1.42 -5.30 -11.16
CA LYS A 445 -2.59 -4.80 -10.42
C LYS A 445 -2.57 -3.29 -10.16
N ILE A 446 -1.45 -2.63 -10.41
CA ILE A 446 -1.30 -1.18 -10.25
C ILE A 446 -1.31 -0.49 -11.61
N SER A 447 -1.88 0.72 -11.64
CA SER A 447 -1.97 1.53 -12.86
C SER A 447 -0.71 2.35 -13.10
N GLN A 448 -0.55 2.87 -14.32
CA GLN A 448 0.51 3.83 -14.66
C GLN A 448 0.45 5.06 -13.74
N GLN A 449 -0.74 5.59 -13.45
CA GLN A 449 -0.89 6.73 -12.54
C GLN A 449 -0.35 6.44 -11.14
N GLN A 450 -0.59 5.23 -10.62
CA GLN A 450 -0.09 4.83 -9.30
C GLN A 450 1.44 4.66 -9.27
N ARG A 451 2.08 4.38 -10.41
CA ARG A 451 3.54 4.27 -10.55
C ARG A 451 4.23 5.62 -10.67
N GLY A 452 3.54 6.60 -11.26
CA GLY A 452 4.07 7.94 -11.49
C GLY A 452 4.30 8.72 -10.19
N PRO A 453 5.26 9.68 -10.18
CA PRO A 453 5.61 10.44 -8.98
C PRO A 453 4.41 11.12 -8.32
N LEU A 454 3.62 11.84 -9.11
CA LEU A 454 2.43 12.54 -8.62
C LEU A 454 1.35 11.57 -8.13
N GLY A 455 1.14 10.47 -8.86
CA GLY A 455 0.16 9.46 -8.49
C GLY A 455 0.49 8.76 -7.19
N ARG A 456 1.76 8.50 -6.91
CA ARG A 456 2.21 7.92 -5.63
C ARG A 456 1.84 8.79 -4.43
N VAL A 457 1.84 10.10 -4.61
CA VAL A 457 1.45 11.07 -3.56
C VAL A 457 -0.07 11.16 -3.42
N ILE A 458 -0.80 11.35 -4.53
CA ILE A 458 -2.25 11.56 -4.51
C ILE A 458 -3.01 10.26 -4.26
N LEU A 459 -2.58 9.16 -4.89
CA LEU A 459 -3.24 7.86 -4.81
C LEU A 459 -2.69 6.96 -3.70
N ALA A 460 -1.88 7.49 -2.78
CA ALA A 460 -1.46 6.77 -1.59
C ALA A 460 -2.68 6.27 -0.81
N PHE A 461 -2.69 5.00 -0.40
CA PHE A 461 -3.82 4.29 0.23
C PHE A 461 -5.08 4.11 -0.65
N GLN A 462 -5.03 4.47 -1.93
CA GLN A 462 -6.17 4.35 -2.84
C GLN A 462 -6.10 3.11 -3.75
N ASN A 463 -5.22 2.16 -3.45
CA ASN A 463 -5.14 0.91 -4.21
C ASN A 463 -6.46 0.15 -4.19
N THR A 464 -7.07 0.00 -3.02
CA THR A 464 -8.34 -0.73 -2.86
C THR A 464 -9.50 -0.02 -3.57
N PRO A 465 -9.79 1.28 -3.36
CA PRO A 465 -10.79 1.99 -4.15
C PRO A 465 -10.55 1.93 -5.66
N GLY A 466 -9.28 2.06 -6.09
CA GLY A 466 -8.90 1.95 -7.49
C GLY A 466 -9.16 0.55 -8.07
N GLN A 467 -8.87 -0.50 -7.32
CA GLN A 467 -9.19 -1.87 -7.72
C GLN A 467 -10.69 -2.10 -7.84
N TYR A 468 -11.47 -1.63 -6.86
CA TYR A 468 -12.94 -1.76 -6.89
C TYR A 468 -13.56 -1.01 -8.06
N GLY A 469 -13.12 0.21 -8.33
CA GLY A 469 -13.55 0.97 -9.49
C GLY A 469 -13.27 0.24 -10.80
N ARG A 470 -12.12 -0.42 -10.93
CA ARG A 470 -11.78 -1.25 -12.10
C ARG A 470 -12.63 -2.52 -12.19
N GLU A 471 -12.93 -3.19 -11.07
CA GLU A 471 -13.82 -4.37 -11.05
C GLU A 471 -15.26 -4.00 -11.40
N ILE A 472 -15.79 -2.88 -10.89
CA ILE A 472 -17.10 -2.33 -11.27
C ILE A 472 -17.13 -2.03 -12.78
N LYS A 473 -16.10 -1.38 -13.31
CA LYS A 473 -15.98 -1.08 -14.75
C LYS A 473 -15.99 -2.34 -15.58
N LYS A 474 -15.17 -3.35 -15.23
CA LYS A 474 -15.08 -4.63 -15.95
C LYS A 474 -16.43 -5.34 -15.96
N ALA A 475 -17.09 -5.46 -14.81
CA ALA A 475 -18.41 -6.06 -14.70
C ALA A 475 -19.49 -5.29 -15.47
N SER A 476 -19.46 -3.95 -15.45
CA SER A 476 -20.36 -3.10 -16.25
C SER A 476 -20.15 -3.27 -17.74
N LEU A 477 -18.89 -3.33 -18.21
CA LEU A 477 -18.58 -3.58 -19.61
C LEU A 477 -19.02 -4.98 -20.05
N ASP A 478 -18.89 -6.00 -19.17
CA ASP A 478 -19.36 -7.35 -19.46
C ASP A 478 -20.89 -7.40 -19.55
N LEU A 479 -21.59 -6.71 -18.65
CA LEU A 479 -23.05 -6.60 -18.66
C LEU A 479 -23.56 -5.91 -19.93
N ILE A 480 -23.01 -4.73 -20.25
CA ILE A 480 -23.42 -3.93 -21.42
C ILE A 480 -23.14 -4.68 -22.73
N ASN A 481 -22.07 -5.43 -22.80
CA ASN A 481 -21.66 -6.17 -23.99
C ASN A 481 -22.16 -7.62 -24.02
N GLY A 482 -23.03 -8.04 -23.10
CA GLY A 482 -23.59 -9.40 -23.05
C GLY A 482 -22.55 -10.48 -22.85
N ARG A 483 -21.52 -10.23 -22.05
CA ARG A 483 -20.45 -11.18 -21.70
C ARG A 483 -20.64 -11.74 -20.30
N GLY A 484 -20.48 -13.04 -20.15
CA GLY A 484 -20.61 -13.74 -18.88
C GLY A 484 -22.04 -13.77 -18.33
N ASP A 485 -22.18 -14.24 -17.10
CA ASP A 485 -23.47 -14.34 -16.44
C ASP A 485 -23.92 -12.99 -15.87
N VAL A 486 -25.15 -12.57 -16.22
CA VAL A 486 -25.76 -11.30 -15.81
C VAL A 486 -25.79 -11.16 -14.29
N LYS A 487 -26.20 -12.22 -13.57
CA LYS A 487 -26.30 -12.21 -12.11
C LYS A 487 -24.94 -11.97 -11.47
N THR A 488 -23.92 -12.64 -11.98
CA THR A 488 -22.54 -12.47 -11.51
C THR A 488 -22.02 -11.05 -11.74
N ASN A 489 -22.30 -10.47 -12.92
CA ASN A 489 -21.85 -9.11 -13.22
C ASN A 489 -22.57 -8.06 -12.38
N VAL A 490 -23.89 -8.15 -12.25
CA VAL A 490 -24.68 -7.27 -11.37
C VAL A 490 -24.22 -7.40 -9.92
N SER A 491 -23.99 -8.62 -9.45
CA SER A 491 -23.52 -8.87 -8.09
C SER A 491 -22.16 -8.24 -7.82
N LYS A 492 -21.22 -8.28 -8.75
CA LYS A 492 -19.92 -7.60 -8.62
C LYS A 492 -20.09 -6.09 -8.52
N ILE A 493 -20.95 -5.50 -9.35
CA ILE A 493 -21.22 -4.05 -9.31
C ILE A 493 -21.78 -3.64 -7.96
N VAL A 494 -22.79 -4.38 -7.46
CA VAL A 494 -23.41 -4.10 -6.15
C VAL A 494 -22.42 -4.35 -5.01
N TYR A 495 -21.67 -5.45 -5.07
CA TYR A 495 -20.70 -5.80 -4.03
C TYR A 495 -19.60 -4.76 -3.89
N TYR A 496 -18.88 -4.45 -4.96
CA TYR A 496 -17.76 -3.50 -4.90
C TYR A 496 -18.22 -2.03 -4.77
N GLY A 497 -19.43 -1.70 -5.27
CA GLY A 497 -19.96 -0.34 -5.23
C GLY A 497 -20.64 0.02 -3.90
N ALA A 498 -21.40 -0.89 -3.30
CA ALA A 498 -22.21 -0.59 -2.15
C ALA A 498 -21.97 -1.52 -0.95
N VAL A 499 -22.05 -2.84 -1.15
CA VAL A 499 -22.09 -3.81 -0.04
C VAL A 499 -20.81 -3.75 0.80
N GLN A 500 -19.66 -3.62 0.18
CA GLN A 500 -18.39 -3.58 0.89
C GLN A 500 -18.23 -2.34 1.75
N ASN A 501 -18.64 -1.17 1.25
CA ASN A 501 -18.65 0.05 2.04
C ASN A 501 -19.68 0.00 3.18
N LEU A 502 -20.86 -0.58 2.93
CA LEU A 502 -21.88 -0.82 3.95
C LEU A 502 -21.37 -1.78 5.04
N ILE A 503 -20.76 -2.89 4.65
CA ILE A 503 -20.19 -3.86 5.61
C ILE A 503 -19.10 -3.20 6.44
N PHE A 504 -18.17 -2.47 5.85
CA PHE A 504 -17.11 -1.78 6.58
C PHE A 504 -17.66 -0.78 7.58
N ASN A 505 -18.65 0.02 7.18
CA ASN A 505 -19.28 1.00 8.05
C ASN A 505 -20.19 0.34 9.12
N ALA A 506 -20.96 -0.69 8.75
CA ALA A 506 -21.81 -1.44 9.67
C ALA A 506 -21.00 -2.20 10.72
N LEU A 507 -19.85 -2.76 10.34
CA LEU A 507 -18.95 -3.44 11.27
C LEU A 507 -18.18 -2.46 12.15
N GLN A 508 -17.80 -1.28 11.65
CA GLN A 508 -17.34 -0.22 12.53
C GLN A 508 -18.40 0.18 13.55
N ALA A 509 -19.64 0.38 13.10
CA ALA A 509 -20.76 0.73 13.97
C ALA A 509 -21.14 -0.43 14.89
N GLY A 510 -21.17 -1.67 14.41
CA GLY A 510 -21.50 -2.86 15.19
C GLY A 510 -20.44 -3.24 16.23
N LEU A 511 -19.16 -3.06 15.92
CA LEU A 511 -18.07 -3.15 16.89
C LEU A 511 -18.21 -2.05 17.97
N PHE A 512 -18.61 -0.85 17.58
CA PHE A 512 -18.94 0.21 18.52
C PHE A 512 -20.16 -0.16 19.37
N ALA A 513 -21.26 -0.65 18.76
CA ALA A 513 -22.47 -1.05 19.49
C ALA A 513 -22.23 -2.26 20.42
N LEU A 514 -21.44 -3.24 20.01
CA LEU A 514 -21.08 -4.40 20.85
C LEU A 514 -20.15 -4.04 22.02
N LEU A 515 -19.40 -2.95 21.89
CA LEU A 515 -18.46 -2.46 22.91
C LEU A 515 -19.09 -1.39 23.81
N PHE A 516 -20.21 -0.78 23.38
CA PHE A 516 -20.83 0.38 24.03
C PHE A 516 -22.34 0.16 24.21
N ASP A 517 -22.72 -1.03 24.71
CA ASP A 517 -24.11 -1.33 25.04
C ASP A 517 -24.47 -0.57 26.34
N ASP A 518 -24.62 0.74 26.21
CA ASP A 518 -25.25 1.60 27.18
C ASP A 518 -26.65 1.96 26.66
N ASP A 519 -27.64 1.90 27.55
CA ASP A 519 -29.10 1.98 27.41
C ASP A 519 -29.69 3.20 26.67
N ASP A 520 -28.89 3.94 25.91
CA ASP A 520 -29.36 5.04 25.08
C ASP A 520 -29.80 4.53 23.68
N GLU A 521 -31.12 4.44 23.49
CA GLU A 521 -31.73 4.17 22.19
C GLU A 521 -31.11 5.08 21.10
N PRO A 522 -30.75 4.53 19.93
CA PRO A 522 -30.18 5.33 18.86
C PRO A 522 -31.18 6.35 18.34
N ASP A 523 -30.90 7.61 18.60
CA ASP A 523 -31.70 8.75 18.16
C ASP A 523 -31.87 8.72 16.62
N GLU A 524 -33.05 9.04 16.06
CA GLU A 524 -33.29 9.09 14.61
C GLU A 524 -32.24 9.94 13.87
N GLN A 525 -31.73 10.99 14.52
CA GLN A 525 -30.63 11.82 14.01
C GLN A 525 -29.29 11.09 13.92
N TRP A 526 -29.10 9.98 14.66
CA TRP A 526 -27.90 9.15 14.55
C TRP A 526 -27.88 8.38 13.22
N PHE A 527 -29.01 7.79 12.81
CA PHE A 527 -29.15 7.10 11.54
C PHE A 527 -28.98 8.05 10.34
N ASP A 528 -29.52 9.26 10.39
CA ASP A 528 -29.38 10.25 9.32
C ASP A 528 -27.93 10.75 9.16
N ARG A 529 -27.25 11.02 10.28
CA ARG A 529 -25.82 11.41 10.26
C ARG A 529 -24.90 10.27 9.80
N LYS A 530 -25.18 9.04 10.18
CA LYS A 530 -24.42 7.85 9.75
C LYS A 530 -24.72 7.48 8.30
N GLY A 531 -25.98 7.55 7.87
CA GLY A 531 -26.39 7.30 6.49
C GLY A 531 -25.74 8.25 5.51
N SER A 532 -25.67 9.55 5.83
CA SER A 532 -24.99 10.53 4.99
C SER A 532 -23.47 10.28 4.90
N LYS A 533 -22.82 9.84 5.98
CA LYS A 533 -21.40 9.46 5.98
C LYS A 533 -21.14 8.22 5.11
N VAL A 534 -22.02 7.21 5.19
CA VAL A 534 -21.91 6.00 4.36
C VAL A 534 -22.11 6.35 2.88
N ALA A 535 -23.13 7.14 2.54
CA ALA A 535 -23.39 7.57 1.17
C ALA A 535 -22.20 8.38 0.60
N ASN A 536 -21.65 9.29 1.40
CA ASN A 536 -20.47 10.08 1.02
C ASN A 536 -19.24 9.18 0.80
N GLY A 537 -19.02 8.17 1.65
CA GLY A 537 -17.96 7.18 1.53
C GLY A 537 -18.08 6.34 0.25
N ILE A 538 -19.29 5.92 -0.13
CA ILE A 538 -19.55 5.20 -1.40
C ILE A 538 -19.21 6.09 -2.60
N ILE A 539 -19.68 7.33 -2.61
CA ILE A 539 -19.41 8.30 -3.68
C ILE A 539 -17.89 8.54 -3.80
N ASP A 540 -17.20 8.75 -2.69
CA ASP A 540 -15.75 8.93 -2.67
C ASP A 540 -15.01 7.71 -3.22
N THR A 541 -15.43 6.49 -2.86
CA THR A 541 -14.83 5.26 -3.35
C THR A 541 -14.96 5.15 -4.88
N ILE A 542 -16.15 5.44 -5.42
CA ILE A 542 -16.40 5.41 -6.86
C ILE A 542 -15.57 6.48 -7.57
N LEU A 543 -15.56 7.72 -7.08
CA LEU A 543 -14.80 8.82 -7.66
C LEU A 543 -13.29 8.51 -7.64
N ARG A 544 -12.73 8.16 -6.50
CA ARG A 544 -11.31 7.83 -6.34
C ARG A 544 -10.89 6.62 -7.17
N GLY A 545 -11.81 5.70 -7.44
CA GLY A 545 -11.60 4.57 -8.35
C GLY A 545 -11.31 4.96 -9.80
N THR A 546 -11.62 6.20 -10.21
CA THR A 546 -11.31 6.72 -11.55
C THR A 546 -9.90 7.33 -11.68
N GLY A 547 -9.08 7.24 -10.64
CA GLY A 547 -7.70 7.72 -10.64
C GLY A 547 -7.54 9.16 -10.13
N ILE A 548 -6.49 9.85 -10.56
CA ILE A 548 -6.13 11.19 -10.05
C ILE A 548 -7.27 12.19 -10.22
N THR A 549 -7.91 12.22 -11.38
CA THR A 549 -9.03 13.14 -11.63
C THR A 549 -10.18 12.92 -10.65
N GLY A 550 -10.53 11.66 -10.40
CA GLY A 550 -11.55 11.32 -9.43
C GLY A 550 -11.16 11.66 -7.99
N ALA A 551 -9.89 11.51 -7.63
CA ALA A 551 -9.39 11.93 -6.34
C ALA A 551 -9.51 13.46 -6.14
N ILE A 552 -9.22 14.24 -7.18
CA ILE A 552 -9.41 15.71 -7.16
C ILE A 552 -10.88 16.06 -6.96
N ILE A 553 -11.80 15.44 -7.73
CA ILE A 553 -13.25 15.70 -7.63
C ILE A 553 -13.76 15.33 -6.22
N ALA A 554 -13.38 14.16 -5.69
CA ALA A 554 -13.77 13.72 -4.35
C ALA A 554 -13.29 14.71 -3.28
N THR A 555 -12.04 15.16 -3.36
CA THR A 555 -11.49 16.14 -2.41
C THR A 555 -12.18 17.49 -2.54
N THR A 556 -12.41 17.98 -3.76
CA THR A 556 -13.13 19.24 -3.97
C THR A 556 -14.53 19.20 -3.36
N LYS A 557 -15.26 18.09 -3.56
CA LYS A 557 -16.56 17.87 -2.92
C LYS A 557 -16.46 17.94 -1.40
N ASN A 558 -15.48 17.28 -0.79
CA ASN A 558 -15.30 17.26 0.66
C ASN A 558 -14.90 18.63 1.22
N VAL A 559 -14.07 19.39 0.50
CA VAL A 559 -13.73 20.78 0.85
C VAL A 559 -14.97 21.66 0.87
N ILE A 560 -15.86 21.50 -0.13
CA ILE A 560 -17.13 22.25 -0.17
C ILE A 560 -18.02 21.86 1.01
N LEU A 561 -18.14 20.57 1.32
CA LEU A 561 -18.94 20.10 2.45
C LEU A 561 -18.38 20.64 3.78
N GLU A 562 -17.05 20.60 3.97
CA GLU A 562 -16.43 21.16 5.17
C GLU A 562 -16.60 22.68 5.25
N TRP A 563 -16.49 23.38 4.12
CA TRP A 563 -16.75 24.84 4.07
C TRP A 563 -18.18 25.17 4.51
N VAL A 564 -19.19 24.46 3.99
CA VAL A 564 -20.60 24.63 4.41
C VAL A 564 -20.78 24.36 5.89
N LYS A 565 -20.17 23.29 6.41
CA LYS A 565 -20.18 22.94 7.83
C LYS A 565 -19.52 24.02 8.70
N GLN A 566 -18.38 24.59 8.27
CA GLN A 566 -17.73 25.68 9.02
C GLN A 566 -18.58 26.98 8.99
N GLN A 567 -19.22 27.28 7.85
CA GLN A 567 -20.14 28.43 7.77
C GLN A 567 -21.32 28.31 8.75
N SER A 568 -21.83 27.09 8.99
CA SER A 568 -22.92 26.86 9.94
C SER A 568 -22.52 27.06 11.41
N LYS A 569 -21.22 27.00 11.73
CA LYS A 569 -20.69 27.21 13.09
C LYS A 569 -20.55 28.71 13.47
N GLY A 570 -20.65 29.63 12.54
CA GLY A 570 -20.59 31.08 12.77
C GLY A 570 -19.26 31.51 13.41
N TRP A 571 -19.32 32.11 14.60
CA TRP A 571 -18.14 32.61 15.33
C TRP A 571 -17.15 31.52 15.79
N ASN A 572 -17.56 30.26 15.79
CA ASN A 572 -16.73 29.09 16.14
C ASN A 572 -16.17 28.38 14.91
N SER A 573 -16.15 29.06 13.76
CA SER A 573 -15.63 28.47 12.52
C SER A 573 -14.12 28.27 12.60
N ASP A 574 -13.67 27.08 12.23
CA ASP A 574 -12.26 26.74 12.09
C ASP A 574 -11.90 26.55 10.61
N TYR A 575 -11.40 27.60 9.98
CA TYR A 575 -10.98 27.56 8.58
C TYR A 575 -9.71 26.71 8.35
N GLY A 576 -8.98 26.38 9.40
CA GLY A 576 -7.84 25.44 9.33
C GLY A 576 -8.29 24.04 8.91
N GLU A 577 -9.49 23.60 9.28
CA GLU A 577 -10.08 22.33 8.84
C GLU A 577 -10.30 22.27 7.34
N ILE A 578 -10.68 23.37 6.71
CA ILE A 578 -10.86 23.47 5.26
C ILE A 578 -9.52 23.28 4.54
N ILE A 579 -8.46 23.86 5.08
CA ILE A 579 -7.10 23.71 4.53
C ILE A 579 -6.63 22.27 4.68
N VAL A 580 -6.84 21.65 5.84
CA VAL A 580 -6.51 20.24 6.08
C VAL A 580 -7.27 19.34 5.12
N GLU A 581 -8.58 19.61 4.89
CA GLU A 581 -9.38 18.82 3.95
C GLU A 581 -8.90 18.99 2.50
N ALA A 582 -8.49 20.19 2.09
CA ALA A 582 -7.88 20.42 0.78
C ALA A 582 -6.57 19.63 0.61
N LEU A 583 -5.75 19.55 1.65
CA LEU A 583 -4.50 18.78 1.65
C LEU A 583 -4.72 17.26 1.72
N ASN A 584 -5.92 16.79 2.07
CA ASN A 584 -6.33 15.38 2.04
C ASN A 584 -6.49 14.82 0.60
N ILE A 585 -6.27 15.64 -0.43
CA ILE A 585 -6.05 15.13 -1.80
C ILE A 585 -4.92 14.11 -1.83
N SER A 586 -3.92 14.28 -0.98
CA SER A 586 -2.85 13.35 -0.69
C SER A 586 -2.92 12.95 0.79
N PRO A 587 -3.25 11.69 1.12
CA PRO A 587 -3.30 11.24 2.51
C PRO A 587 -2.00 11.49 3.28
N PRO A 588 -0.79 11.32 2.69
CA PRO A 588 0.46 11.72 3.33
C PRO A 588 0.53 13.21 3.66
N LEU A 589 0.13 14.10 2.75
CA LEU A 589 0.10 15.56 2.98
C LEU A 589 -0.91 15.94 4.05
N GLY A 590 -2.13 15.42 3.95
CA GLY A 590 -3.19 15.66 4.92
C GLY A 590 -2.79 15.22 6.34
N SER A 591 -2.10 14.08 6.46
CA SER A 591 -1.59 13.61 7.75
C SER A 591 -0.55 14.56 8.35
N LYS A 592 0.39 15.07 7.55
CA LYS A 592 1.39 16.05 8.00
C LYS A 592 0.74 17.38 8.39
N ALA A 593 -0.17 17.88 7.55
CA ALA A 593 -0.90 19.13 7.81
C ALA A 593 -1.71 19.05 9.11
N ARG A 594 -2.38 17.93 9.35
CA ARG A 594 -3.16 17.71 10.58
C ARG A 594 -2.28 17.73 11.83
N ARG A 595 -1.10 17.09 11.79
CA ARG A 595 -0.14 17.13 12.91
C ARG A 595 0.38 18.53 13.18
N LEU A 596 0.74 19.27 12.14
CA LEU A 596 1.19 20.66 12.28
C LEU A 596 0.08 21.57 12.79
N LYS A 597 -1.19 21.32 12.37
CA LYS A 597 -2.35 22.04 12.90
C LYS A 597 -2.53 21.76 14.40
N VAL A 598 -2.51 20.51 14.82
CA VAL A 598 -2.64 20.12 16.24
C VAL A 598 -1.53 20.81 17.06
N ALA A 599 -0.29 20.74 16.60
CA ALA A 599 0.83 21.42 17.28
C ALA A 599 0.64 22.96 17.36
N HIS A 600 0.17 23.58 16.27
CA HIS A 600 -0.14 25.02 16.26
C HIS A 600 -1.26 25.35 17.24
N ASP A 601 -2.33 24.57 17.27
CA ASP A 601 -3.48 24.83 18.13
C ASP A 601 -3.09 24.70 19.62
N ILE A 602 -2.31 23.69 19.99
CA ILE A 602 -1.75 23.52 21.34
C ILE A 602 -0.90 24.75 21.72
N LEU A 603 0.07 25.14 20.88
CA LEU A 603 0.96 26.27 21.17
C LEU A 603 0.22 27.62 21.27
N LYS A 604 -0.88 27.76 20.52
CA LYS A 604 -1.65 29.00 20.47
C LYS A 604 -2.71 29.11 21.57
N TYR A 605 -3.41 28.01 21.86
CA TYR A 605 -4.59 28.05 22.74
C TYR A 605 -4.32 27.47 24.11
N ASP A 606 -3.34 26.55 24.25
CA ASP A 606 -3.08 25.81 25.48
C ASP A 606 -1.80 26.29 26.22
N SER A 607 -1.30 27.49 25.90
CA SER A 607 -0.10 28.02 26.49
C SER A 607 -0.14 28.14 28.04
N ASP A 608 -1.33 28.27 28.61
CA ASP A 608 -1.50 28.33 30.05
C ASP A 608 -1.52 26.92 30.69
N LEU A 609 -2.07 25.93 29.97
CA LEU A 609 -1.95 24.52 30.35
C LEU A 609 -0.51 24.04 30.30
N VAL A 610 0.25 24.41 29.27
CA VAL A 610 1.69 24.11 29.19
C VAL A 610 2.45 24.60 30.44
N LYS A 611 2.08 25.74 30.98
CA LYS A 611 2.69 26.27 32.22
C LYS A 611 2.22 25.52 33.47
N ALA A 612 0.96 25.10 33.50
CA ALA A 612 0.36 24.40 34.63
C ALA A 612 0.92 22.97 34.81
N TYR A 613 1.17 22.26 33.72
CA TYR A 613 1.76 20.89 33.73
C TYR A 613 3.27 20.89 34.13
N GLY A 614 3.99 21.98 33.95
CA GLY A 614 5.43 22.03 34.27
C GLY A 614 6.26 21.01 33.45
N TYR A 615 7.13 20.24 34.12
CA TYR A 615 7.99 19.22 33.50
C TYR A 615 7.35 17.85 33.60
N ASP A 616 6.24 17.64 32.89
CA ASP A 616 5.53 16.35 32.81
C ASP A 616 5.50 15.82 31.38
N ILE A 617 5.40 14.48 31.22
CA ILE A 617 5.27 13.82 29.91
C ILE A 617 3.92 14.16 29.26
N ASP A 618 2.89 14.40 30.09
CA ASP A 618 1.53 14.76 29.68
C ASP A 618 1.40 16.27 29.37
N ASN A 619 2.50 17.03 29.48
CA ASN A 619 2.49 18.42 29.11
C ASN A 619 2.15 18.59 27.61
N PRO A 620 1.14 19.43 27.29
CA PRO A 620 0.76 19.68 25.88
C PRO A 620 1.93 20.09 24.97
N LEU A 621 3.00 20.69 25.52
CA LEU A 621 4.21 21.00 24.77
C LEU A 621 4.93 19.75 24.26
N VAL A 622 4.92 18.65 25.03
CA VAL A 622 5.50 17.36 24.61
C VAL A 622 4.70 16.81 23.43
N GLU A 623 3.38 16.85 23.50
CA GLU A 623 2.51 16.44 22.38
C GLU A 623 2.72 17.32 21.14
N ALA A 624 2.76 18.63 21.29
CA ALA A 624 3.03 19.56 20.18
C ALA A 624 4.39 19.27 19.53
N SER A 625 5.43 19.08 20.35
CA SER A 625 6.79 18.76 19.87
C SER A 625 6.81 17.41 19.14
N ALA A 626 6.15 16.38 19.67
CA ALA A 626 6.05 15.08 19.04
C ALA A 626 5.32 15.15 17.68
N ASN A 627 4.26 15.94 17.58
CA ASN A 627 3.54 16.16 16.32
C ASN A 627 4.43 16.87 15.27
N ILE A 628 5.19 17.91 15.66
CA ILE A 628 6.13 18.60 14.76
C ILE A 628 7.23 17.64 14.29
N ILE A 629 7.85 16.88 15.19
CA ILE A 629 8.89 15.92 14.84
C ILE A 629 8.32 14.84 13.91
N SER A 630 7.15 14.29 14.22
CA SER A 630 6.50 13.29 13.39
C SER A 630 6.16 13.81 11.99
N ALA A 631 5.73 15.07 11.87
CA ALA A 631 5.43 15.69 10.59
C ALA A 631 6.68 15.93 9.74
N THR A 632 7.80 16.33 10.35
CA THR A 632 9.02 16.76 9.64
C THR A 632 9.98 15.61 9.37
N THR A 633 10.19 14.71 10.33
CA THR A 633 11.22 13.67 10.28
C THR A 633 10.69 12.28 9.94
N ASN A 634 9.37 12.08 9.89
CA ASN A 634 8.72 10.78 9.79
C ASN A 634 9.06 9.81 10.95
N VAL A 635 9.41 10.32 12.13
CA VAL A 635 9.53 9.55 13.37
C VAL A 635 8.16 9.56 14.06
N PRO A 636 7.51 8.41 14.33
CA PRO A 636 6.13 8.38 14.83
C PRO A 636 6.02 8.66 16.33
N LEU A 637 6.62 9.77 16.82
CA LEU A 637 6.62 10.12 18.26
C LEU A 637 5.22 10.40 18.79
N ASP A 638 4.36 11.09 18.01
CA ASP A 638 2.97 11.33 18.35
C ASP A 638 2.19 10.02 18.58
N ARG A 639 2.48 8.99 17.79
CA ARG A 639 1.87 7.68 17.93
C ARG A 639 2.42 6.90 19.11
N MET A 640 3.68 7.05 19.39
CA MET A 640 4.32 6.39 20.54
C MET A 640 3.75 6.93 21.85
N LEU A 641 3.64 8.25 22.00
CA LEU A 641 3.04 8.86 23.19
C LEU A 641 1.61 8.37 23.40
N ARG A 642 0.72 8.51 22.41
CA ARG A 642 -0.66 8.00 22.51
C ARG A 642 -0.77 6.52 22.86
N LYS A 643 0.20 5.70 22.45
CA LYS A 643 0.20 4.28 22.82
C LYS A 643 0.64 4.05 24.25
N ILE A 644 1.51 4.87 24.77
CA ILE A 644 1.87 4.86 26.22
C ILE A 644 0.63 5.22 27.03
N ASP A 645 -0.07 6.30 26.67
CA ASP A 645 -1.30 6.74 27.33
C ASP A 645 -2.39 5.65 27.27
N ASN A 646 -2.64 5.08 26.09
CA ASN A 646 -3.62 4.00 25.95
C ASN A 646 -3.26 2.75 26.76
N VAL A 647 -1.98 2.38 26.86
CA VAL A 647 -1.54 1.23 27.66
C VAL A 647 -1.66 1.54 29.15
N SER A 648 -1.31 2.74 29.56
CA SER A 648 -1.48 3.18 30.95
C SER A 648 -2.95 3.10 31.36
N ALA A 649 -3.85 3.71 30.57
CA ALA A 649 -5.28 3.66 30.82
C ALA A 649 -5.87 2.24 30.74
N ALA A 650 -5.36 1.38 29.85
CA ALA A 650 -5.80 -0.02 29.75
C ALA A 650 -5.35 -0.87 30.96
N LEU A 651 -4.27 -0.49 31.63
CA LEU A 651 -3.79 -1.17 32.85
C LEU A 651 -4.47 -0.64 34.11
N ASP A 652 -5.11 0.50 34.04
CA ASP A 652 -5.84 1.08 35.14
C ASP A 652 -7.05 0.20 35.51
N ALA A 653 -7.13 -0.17 36.79
CA ALA A 653 -8.18 -1.04 37.30
C ALA A 653 -9.54 -0.33 37.45
N ASP A 654 -9.53 0.99 37.50
CA ASP A 654 -10.75 1.81 37.66
C ASP A 654 -11.53 1.91 36.34
N ASN A 655 -10.91 1.61 35.20
CA ASN A 655 -11.59 1.52 33.93
C ASN A 655 -12.32 0.20 33.73
N GLU A 656 -13.46 0.24 33.04
CA GLU A 656 -14.27 -0.95 32.77
C GLU A 656 -13.53 -1.97 31.89
N ILE A 657 -13.81 -3.26 32.04
CA ILE A 657 -13.10 -4.33 31.33
C ILE A 657 -13.18 -4.14 29.80
N TRP A 658 -14.35 -3.74 29.28
CA TRP A 658 -14.53 -3.51 27.84
C TRP A 658 -13.73 -2.29 27.34
N GLN A 659 -13.62 -1.20 28.14
CA GLN A 659 -12.80 -0.04 27.83
C GLN A 659 -11.32 -0.45 27.74
N ARG A 660 -10.83 -1.21 28.70
CA ARG A 660 -9.47 -1.75 28.74
C ARG A 660 -9.17 -2.63 27.53
N ILE A 661 -10.10 -3.50 27.13
CA ILE A 661 -9.99 -4.34 25.93
C ILE A 661 -9.95 -3.47 24.68
N ALA A 662 -10.82 -2.48 24.57
CA ALA A 662 -10.86 -1.57 23.43
C ALA A 662 -9.56 -0.76 23.30
N MET A 663 -9.07 -0.18 24.40
CA MET A 663 -7.79 0.55 24.39
C MET A 663 -6.60 -0.33 24.03
N THR A 664 -6.57 -1.58 24.51
CA THR A 664 -5.59 -2.58 24.06
C THR A 664 -5.73 -2.88 22.57
N GLY A 665 -6.98 -2.91 22.06
CA GLY A 665 -7.29 -3.03 20.63
C GLY A 665 -6.95 -1.80 19.79
N GLY A 666 -6.58 -0.67 20.43
CA GLY A 666 -6.09 0.53 19.76
C GLY A 666 -7.07 1.68 19.63
N TRP A 667 -8.19 1.62 20.33
CA TRP A 667 -9.05 2.77 20.55
C TRP A 667 -8.39 3.71 21.55
N ASN A 668 -8.58 5.00 21.39
CA ASN A 668 -8.03 5.98 22.33
C ASN A 668 -9.00 6.15 23.51
N THR A 669 -8.52 6.71 24.63
CA THR A 669 -9.30 6.98 25.83
C THR A 669 -10.61 7.71 25.54
N TRP A 670 -10.55 8.78 24.72
CA TRP A 670 -11.73 9.55 24.32
C TRP A 670 -12.70 8.80 23.37
N ASP A 671 -12.21 7.78 22.63
CA ASP A 671 -13.08 6.94 21.78
C ASP A 671 -13.96 6.02 22.63
N VAL A 672 -13.55 5.73 23.86
CA VAL A 672 -14.17 4.77 24.78
C VAL A 672 -14.74 5.43 26.05
N GLY A 673 -14.81 6.77 26.08
CA GLY A 673 -15.40 7.52 27.18
C GLY A 673 -14.60 7.46 28.49
N VAL A 674 -13.30 7.16 28.41
CA VAL A 674 -12.40 7.26 29.56
C VAL A 674 -11.95 8.71 29.68
N GLU A 675 -12.41 9.38 30.72
CA GLU A 675 -12.07 10.76 31.02
C GLU A 675 -10.74 10.81 31.77
N ASP A 676 -9.88 11.74 31.39
CA ASP A 676 -8.64 12.05 32.10
C ASP A 676 -8.98 13.07 33.21
N VAL A 677 -9.31 12.55 34.37
CA VAL A 677 -9.78 13.35 35.52
C VAL A 677 -8.73 14.40 35.93
N GLU A 678 -7.45 14.06 35.92
CA GLU A 678 -6.38 15.00 36.26
C GLU A 678 -6.30 16.15 35.25
N LYS A 679 -6.45 15.84 33.95
CA LYS A 679 -6.49 16.84 32.90
C LYS A 679 -7.70 17.75 33.00
N GLU A 680 -8.87 17.19 33.26
CA GLU A 680 -10.11 17.96 33.43
C GLU A 680 -10.07 18.87 34.64
N GLU A 681 -9.54 18.39 35.78
CA GLU A 681 -9.35 19.21 36.97
C GLU A 681 -8.36 20.36 36.72
N LEU A 682 -7.26 20.10 36.00
CA LEU A 682 -6.26 21.11 35.67
C LEU A 682 -6.82 22.15 34.70
N GLU A 683 -7.58 21.70 33.67
CA GLU A 683 -8.28 22.59 32.74
C GLU A 683 -9.33 23.45 33.46
N ALA A 684 -10.06 22.88 34.41
CA ALA A 684 -11.01 23.61 35.23
C ALA A 684 -10.33 24.70 36.09
N LYS A 685 -9.22 24.37 36.71
CA LYS A 685 -8.40 25.34 37.50
C LYS A 685 -7.91 26.48 36.61
N VAL A 686 -7.31 26.19 35.45
CA VAL A 686 -6.81 27.20 34.51
C VAL A 686 -7.95 28.08 33.96
N LYS A 687 -9.14 27.51 33.69
CA LYS A 687 -10.35 28.27 33.29
C LYS A 687 -10.84 29.19 34.40
N GLU A 688 -10.77 28.74 35.65
CA GLU A 688 -11.17 29.55 36.81
C GLU A 688 -10.20 30.71 37.05
N GLU A 689 -8.90 30.45 36.98
CA GLU A 689 -7.87 31.47 37.06
C GLU A 689 -8.01 32.54 35.95
N LYS A 690 -8.25 32.11 34.71
CA LYS A 690 -8.56 33.03 33.59
C LYS A 690 -9.82 33.86 33.84
N LYS A 691 -10.85 33.31 34.45
CA LYS A 691 -12.07 34.04 34.79
C LYS A 691 -11.80 35.03 35.90
N GLN A 692 -10.98 34.69 36.90
CA GLN A 692 -10.60 35.55 37.99
C GLN A 692 -9.72 36.70 37.48
N ALA A 693 -8.67 36.39 36.69
CA ALA A 693 -7.80 37.41 36.08
C ALA A 693 -8.58 38.40 35.18
N LYS A 694 -9.55 37.91 34.39
CA LYS A 694 -10.44 38.77 33.61
C LYS A 694 -11.36 39.63 34.49
N LYS A 695 -11.82 39.13 35.64
CA LYS A 695 -12.62 39.92 36.58
C LYS A 695 -11.77 40.98 37.27
N GLU A 696 -10.53 40.64 37.62
CA GLU A 696 -9.59 41.59 38.23
C GLU A 696 -9.17 42.67 37.25
N ALA A 697 -8.81 42.32 36.02
CA ALA A 697 -8.49 43.29 34.97
C ALA A 697 -9.68 44.21 34.64
N LYS A 698 -10.94 43.70 34.68
CA LYS A 698 -12.13 44.55 34.58
C LYS A 698 -12.38 45.42 35.77
N LYS A 699 -11.97 45.01 37.01
CA LYS A 699 -12.06 45.83 38.21
C LYS A 699 -10.98 46.89 38.20
N GLU A 700 -9.75 46.60 37.77
CA GLU A 700 -8.67 47.56 37.60
C GLU A 700 -8.97 48.61 36.53
N ALA A 701 -9.54 48.20 35.38
CA ALA A 701 -9.97 49.10 34.32
C ALA A 701 -11.15 50.02 34.74
N LYS A 702 -11.87 49.66 35.83
CA LYS A 702 -12.94 50.48 36.42
C LYS A 702 -12.52 51.33 37.59
N LYS A 703 -11.25 51.23 38.08
CA LYS A 703 -10.73 52.17 39.07
C LYS A 703 -10.59 53.55 38.43
N PRO A 704 -11.20 54.61 39.02
CA PRO A 704 -11.05 55.97 38.46
C PRO A 704 -9.57 56.34 38.50
N LYS A 705 -9.00 56.61 37.34
CA LYS A 705 -7.67 57.27 37.28
C LYS A 705 -7.73 58.57 38.05
N GLY A 706 -6.90 58.67 39.07
CA GLY A 706 -6.78 59.85 39.86
C GLY A 706 -6.54 61.09 38.99
N ASN A 707 -7.09 62.24 39.47
CA ASN A 707 -7.06 63.53 38.82
C ASN A 707 -5.66 63.92 38.35
N ASP A 708 -5.33 63.72 37.11
CA ASP A 708 -4.34 64.47 36.37
C ASP A 708 -5.04 65.60 35.60
N PRO A 709 -4.51 66.84 35.61
CA PRO A 709 -5.18 67.96 34.96
C PRO A 709 -5.25 67.76 33.44
N VAL A 710 -6.44 67.79 32.91
CA VAL A 710 -6.74 67.70 31.48
C VAL A 710 -6.08 68.86 30.74
N PRO A 711 -5.24 68.67 29.75
CA PRO A 711 -4.83 69.72 28.84
C PRO A 711 -6.02 70.13 27.97
N THR A 712 -6.41 71.41 28.12
CA THR A 712 -7.46 72.05 27.24
C THR A 712 -6.95 72.09 25.81
N TYR A 713 -7.45 71.24 24.98
CA TYR A 713 -7.22 71.28 23.54
C TYR A 713 -8.36 72.02 22.84
N ASN A 714 -8.02 73.13 22.22
CA ASN A 714 -8.91 73.96 21.39
C ASN A 714 -9.48 73.18 20.23
N ARG A 715 -10.80 73.05 20.19
CA ARG A 715 -11.58 72.38 19.16
C ARG A 715 -11.63 73.25 17.90
N LYS A 716 -10.75 72.97 16.92
CA LYS A 716 -10.95 73.47 15.53
C LYS A 716 -11.95 72.58 14.83
N THR A 717 -13.06 73.23 14.47
CA THR A 717 -14.17 72.64 13.69
C THR A 717 -13.69 72.19 12.32
N TYR A 718 -13.73 70.90 12.06
CA TYR A 718 -13.62 70.35 10.70
C TYR A 718 -15.01 70.19 10.09
N LYS A 719 -15.29 70.93 9.00
CA LYS A 719 -16.49 70.78 8.17
C LYS A 719 -16.43 69.43 7.41
N ARG A 720 -17.46 68.61 7.57
CA ARG A 720 -17.70 67.39 6.86
C ARG A 720 -17.98 67.65 5.38
N LYS A 721 -17.14 67.23 4.46
CA LYS A 721 -17.46 67.15 3.02
C LYS A 721 -18.30 65.91 2.74
N THR A 722 -19.52 66.09 2.34
CA THR A 722 -20.42 65.07 1.81
C THR A 722 -20.03 64.76 0.37
N TYR A 723 -19.62 63.52 0.10
CA TYR A 723 -19.52 63.00 -1.28
C TYR A 723 -20.85 62.39 -1.70
N LYS A 724 -21.48 62.94 -2.77
CA LYS A 724 -22.58 62.30 -3.47
C LYS A 724 -22.03 61.18 -4.34
N ARG A 725 -22.68 60.01 -4.25
CA ARG A 725 -22.52 58.94 -5.23
C ARG A 725 -23.03 59.34 -6.58
N ARG A 726 -22.28 59.04 -7.60
CA ARG A 726 -22.76 58.76 -8.97
C ARG A 726 -22.41 57.34 -9.30
#